data_ccd6257c5539ba6ff797e3083bac16b0
#
_entry.id   ccd6257c5539ba6ff797e3083bac16b0
#
_cell.length_a   1.000
_cell.length_b   1.000
_cell.length_c   1.000
_cell.angle_alpha   90.00
_cell.angle_beta   90.00
_cell.angle_gamma   90.00
#
_symmetry.space_group_name_H-M   'P 1'
#
loop_
_entity.id
_entity.type
_entity.pdbx_description
1 polymer ?
#
loop_
_entity_poly.entity_id
_entity_poly.type
_entity_poly.pdbx_seq_one_letter_code
_entity_poly.pdbx_strand_id
1 'polypeptide(L)'
;MLAVCLIGTSSKAAPGDTTWVQGNIANLSWYGNYDTAVAFPAPGTSYRKVYMIFTLGKYNCGPYYSYGCGQPGFPACDSAQFPWCGDWDYTILNYLMIPGGDTLEIARLISPYANNNAPRTPWTWTQRYVYDVTDYAYLLHDAATMRVLYSGYSGGFTANVKFAFIEGTPDRDVMKVRRLWTGSYGYNDTTHLDSFDINTHFAAVTDTVPTGTVTTDLKFLVTGHGNDANGCCEFAAHNYQVMLNGTSVATKTIWRNSCGLNELYPQSGTWLLERGNWCPGAMVYPNFHVLPGLTPGTGFNVAVQFDPYSGSGGSYTTEGHLIYYGAMNKTLDAGIEDIIAPTNNENHFRENPAIGQPVISIRNSGSTTIDSVTFQYGIQDSAMQTYTWVGTLASLQDTVINLAPLLNLNTVAGTSGTYNFIVTIMGVNGVADADHTNDTMRSQFIAAPVFPPSFRILFRTSNVNAYSSTTLAQTSWVLYDKSNNTIVRQRSNCALSTNYTDTVSLPTGYYQLALYDSAYSDGNYYGLNWWALAGAGYSPGYIQVRHLTGTSLITMNGYNYTGSYNNDFGQGFTQDFYVTDVSLGISNAAESNVSVEAYPNPAQGVVNVDISGLQNVQGRIEIMDMAGRALCSAPCNDAHQQINVADLTNGVYLLVYINNATGSKTQVKLLIAK
;
A
#
# COMPACT_ATOMS: atom_id res chain seq x y z
N MET A 1 30.85 37.65 -36.70
CA MET A 1 30.65 36.59 -35.69
C MET A 1 30.24 37.29 -34.40
N LEU A 2 28.95 37.32 -34.12
CA LEU A 2 28.40 37.84 -32.86
C LEU A 2 28.30 36.64 -31.90
N ALA A 3 29.10 36.67 -30.84
CA ALA A 3 28.96 35.70 -29.73
C ALA A 3 27.76 36.11 -28.88
N VAL A 4 26.68 35.37 -28.97
CA VAL A 4 25.55 35.48 -28.03
C VAL A 4 25.96 34.75 -26.75
N CYS A 5 26.26 35.51 -25.72
CA CYS A 5 26.46 35.01 -24.36
C CYS A 5 25.08 34.66 -23.79
N LEU A 6 24.72 33.39 -23.82
CA LEU A 6 23.55 32.87 -23.08
C LEU A 6 23.91 32.91 -21.59
N ILE A 7 23.49 33.97 -20.91
CA ILE A 7 23.46 34.02 -19.44
C ILE A 7 22.31 33.09 -19.05
N GLY A 8 22.67 31.86 -18.71
CA GLY A 8 21.75 30.94 -18.03
C GLY A 8 21.42 31.51 -16.66
N THR A 9 20.25 32.12 -16.52
CA THR A 9 19.69 32.39 -15.21
C THR A 9 19.31 31.02 -14.63
N SER A 10 20.13 30.52 -13.70
CA SER A 10 19.68 29.44 -12.83
C SER A 10 18.46 29.94 -12.05
N SER A 11 17.26 29.59 -12.48
CA SER A 11 16.09 29.77 -11.63
C SER A 11 16.34 28.93 -10.37
N LYS A 12 16.43 29.59 -9.21
CA LYS A 12 16.36 28.87 -7.94
C LYS A 12 14.99 28.21 -7.91
N ALA A 13 14.94 26.92 -7.57
CA ALA A 13 13.67 26.23 -7.34
C ALA A 13 12.93 26.96 -6.19
N ALA A 14 11.59 26.93 -6.25
CA ALA A 14 10.75 27.58 -5.26
C ALA A 14 10.40 26.63 -4.11
N PRO A 15 10.02 27.10 -2.92
CA PRO A 15 9.49 26.24 -1.87
C PRO A 15 8.40 25.31 -2.38
N GLY A 16 8.51 24.02 -2.11
CA GLY A 16 7.64 22.97 -2.61
C GLY A 16 8.10 22.30 -3.92
N ASP A 17 9.05 22.88 -4.64
CA ASP A 17 9.64 22.24 -5.81
C ASP A 17 10.40 20.97 -5.41
N THR A 18 10.42 19.98 -6.29
CA THR A 18 11.07 18.70 -6.03
C THR A 18 12.22 18.47 -6.98
N THR A 19 13.42 18.31 -6.42
CA THR A 19 14.60 17.86 -7.17
C THR A 19 14.75 16.36 -7.05
N TRP A 20 14.81 15.66 -8.20
CA TRP A 20 14.94 14.22 -8.27
C TRP A 20 16.38 13.80 -8.53
N VAL A 21 16.87 12.84 -7.77
CA VAL A 21 18.21 12.26 -7.92
C VAL A 21 18.10 10.76 -8.09
N GLN A 22 18.80 10.22 -9.10
CA GLN A 22 18.87 8.78 -9.32
C GLN A 22 19.99 8.19 -8.46
N GLY A 23 19.64 7.21 -7.63
CA GLY A 23 20.56 6.37 -6.88
C GLY A 23 20.83 5.04 -7.60
N ASN A 24 20.83 3.92 -6.83
CA ASN A 24 21.16 2.60 -7.35
C ASN A 24 20.12 2.07 -8.35
N ILE A 25 20.61 1.41 -9.39
CA ILE A 25 19.83 0.51 -10.25
C ILE A 25 20.60 -0.80 -10.33
N ALA A 26 20.02 -1.90 -9.85
CA ALA A 26 20.70 -3.19 -9.78
C ALA A 26 19.74 -4.38 -9.88
N ASN A 27 20.25 -5.49 -10.41
CA ASN A 27 19.66 -6.81 -10.22
C ASN A 27 20.32 -7.44 -8.99
N LEU A 28 19.50 -7.76 -7.98
CA LEU A 28 19.98 -8.25 -6.69
C LEU A 28 20.17 -9.76 -6.72
N SER A 29 21.36 -10.23 -6.30
CA SER A 29 21.67 -11.65 -6.23
C SER A 29 22.81 -11.94 -5.24
N TRP A 30 22.81 -13.12 -4.68
CA TRP A 30 23.88 -13.80 -3.97
C TRP A 30 24.75 -12.94 -3.05
N TYR A 31 24.24 -12.51 -1.89
CA TYR A 31 24.98 -11.71 -0.90
C TYR A 31 25.68 -10.46 -1.49
N GLY A 32 25.01 -9.79 -2.42
CA GLY A 32 25.61 -8.72 -3.21
C GLY A 32 25.66 -7.38 -2.50
N ASN A 33 26.75 -6.65 -2.73
CA ASN A 33 26.89 -5.23 -2.46
C ASN A 33 26.84 -4.47 -3.78
N TYR A 34 25.87 -3.55 -3.92
CA TYR A 34 25.66 -2.76 -5.12
C TYR A 34 25.92 -1.30 -4.82
N ASP A 35 27.12 -0.85 -5.17
CA ASP A 35 27.59 0.50 -4.92
C ASP A 35 27.37 1.39 -6.14
N THR A 36 26.85 2.59 -5.91
CA THR A 36 26.65 3.60 -6.95
C THR A 36 27.14 4.95 -6.43
N ALA A 37 28.02 5.60 -7.17
CA ALA A 37 28.35 7.00 -6.92
C ALA A 37 27.17 7.87 -7.33
N VAL A 38 26.63 8.64 -6.39
CA VAL A 38 25.47 9.50 -6.57
C VAL A 38 25.88 10.94 -6.44
N ALA A 39 25.54 11.77 -7.43
CA ALA A 39 25.70 13.22 -7.36
C ALA A 39 24.42 13.80 -6.76
N PHE A 40 24.46 14.12 -5.48
CA PHE A 40 23.40 14.82 -4.78
C PHE A 40 23.44 16.33 -5.06
N PRO A 41 22.39 17.10 -4.73
CA PRO A 41 22.36 18.54 -4.90
C PRO A 41 23.53 19.21 -4.17
N ALA A 42 23.98 20.35 -4.68
CA ALA A 42 25.02 21.14 -3.99
C ALA A 42 24.51 21.62 -2.62
N PRO A 43 25.41 21.78 -1.62
CA PRO A 43 25.00 22.29 -0.31
C PRO A 43 24.46 23.73 -0.38
N GLY A 44 23.58 24.08 0.57
CA GLY A 44 23.05 25.43 0.71
C GLY A 44 21.56 25.61 0.35
N THR A 45 20.94 24.59 -0.23
CA THR A 45 19.47 24.53 -0.34
C THR A 45 18.89 23.84 0.89
N SER A 46 17.85 24.41 1.46
CA SER A 46 17.09 23.81 2.57
C SER A 46 15.96 22.96 2.02
N TYR A 47 15.80 21.78 2.57
CA TYR A 47 14.75 20.83 2.18
C TYR A 47 13.81 20.56 3.35
N ARG A 48 12.51 20.78 3.13
CA ARG A 48 11.51 20.42 4.16
C ARG A 48 11.38 18.91 4.35
N LYS A 49 11.57 18.14 3.26
CA LYS A 49 11.56 16.69 3.25
C LYS A 49 12.54 16.14 2.22
N VAL A 50 13.17 15.03 2.57
CA VAL A 50 13.93 14.21 1.61
C VAL A 50 13.41 12.78 1.72
N TYR A 51 12.84 12.28 0.63
CA TYR A 51 12.38 10.90 0.55
C TYR A 51 13.34 10.05 -0.28
N MET A 52 13.68 8.87 0.24
CA MET A 52 14.28 7.80 -0.55
C MET A 52 13.16 6.85 -1.02
N ILE A 53 12.97 6.74 -2.32
CA ILE A 53 12.01 5.85 -2.94
C ILE A 53 12.75 4.63 -3.44
N PHE A 54 12.54 3.50 -2.78
CA PHE A 54 13.06 2.19 -3.18
C PHE A 54 11.97 1.44 -3.94
N THR A 55 12.19 1.21 -5.25
CA THR A 55 11.30 0.37 -6.04
C THR A 55 11.93 -1.02 -6.16
N LEU A 56 11.30 -1.99 -5.49
CA LEU A 56 11.62 -3.40 -5.61
C LEU A 56 10.81 -3.99 -6.77
N GLY A 57 11.46 -4.74 -7.64
CA GLY A 57 10.82 -5.45 -8.74
C GLY A 57 11.39 -6.86 -8.87
N LYS A 58 11.02 -7.52 -9.96
CA LYS A 58 11.53 -8.86 -10.30
C LYS A 58 12.22 -8.86 -11.66
N TYR A 59 13.16 -9.78 -11.84
CA TYR A 59 13.72 -10.12 -13.14
C TYR A 59 13.70 -11.64 -13.33
N ASN A 60 13.70 -12.09 -14.59
CA ASN A 60 13.72 -13.51 -14.91
C ASN A 60 15.04 -14.16 -14.48
N CYS A 61 14.94 -15.18 -13.67
CA CYS A 61 16.07 -15.99 -13.22
C CYS A 61 16.26 -17.23 -14.10
N GLY A 62 17.51 -17.60 -14.37
CA GLY A 62 17.89 -18.76 -15.19
C GLY A 62 18.36 -19.97 -14.40
N PRO A 63 18.95 -20.93 -15.13
CA PRO A 63 19.28 -22.27 -14.61
C PRO A 63 20.28 -22.32 -13.46
N TYR A 64 20.84 -21.21 -13.04
CA TYR A 64 21.88 -21.16 -12.01
C TYR A 64 21.51 -20.32 -10.78
N TYR A 65 20.22 -20.27 -10.44
CA TYR A 65 19.73 -19.43 -9.35
C TYR A 65 20.45 -19.66 -8.00
N SER A 66 20.86 -20.89 -7.71
CA SER A 66 21.59 -21.24 -6.49
C SER A 66 23.02 -20.74 -6.43
N TYR A 67 23.54 -20.21 -7.55
CA TYR A 67 24.92 -19.69 -7.69
C TYR A 67 24.95 -18.23 -8.15
N GLY A 68 23.86 -17.50 -8.04
CA GLY A 68 23.85 -16.06 -8.32
C GLY A 68 23.42 -15.68 -9.72
N CYS A 69 22.12 -15.79 -9.98
CA CYS A 69 21.50 -15.16 -11.13
C CYS A 69 21.90 -13.70 -11.26
N GLY A 70 22.36 -13.32 -12.47
CA GLY A 70 22.79 -11.96 -12.75
C GLY A 70 24.22 -11.62 -12.31
N GLN A 71 24.98 -12.57 -11.78
CA GLN A 71 26.41 -12.39 -11.52
C GLN A 71 27.22 -12.34 -12.84
N PRO A 72 28.32 -11.58 -12.89
CA PRO A 72 29.22 -11.61 -14.04
C PRO A 72 29.64 -13.05 -14.39
N GLY A 73 29.39 -13.46 -15.63
CA GLY A 73 29.72 -14.80 -16.13
C GLY A 73 28.55 -15.81 -16.09
N PHE A 74 27.41 -15.46 -15.54
CA PHE A 74 26.20 -16.29 -15.61
C PHE A 74 25.24 -15.80 -16.71
N PRO A 75 24.61 -16.72 -17.48
CA PRO A 75 23.68 -16.32 -18.52
C PRO A 75 22.42 -15.67 -17.92
N ALA A 76 21.71 -14.89 -18.75
CA ALA A 76 20.42 -14.32 -18.41
C ALA A 76 19.45 -15.41 -17.95
N CYS A 77 18.70 -15.10 -16.93
CA CYS A 77 17.86 -16.03 -16.22
C CYS A 77 16.50 -16.28 -16.92
N ASP A 78 16.06 -17.54 -17.01
CA ASP A 78 14.78 -17.93 -17.60
C ASP A 78 13.85 -18.55 -16.54
N SER A 79 12.76 -17.86 -16.23
CA SER A 79 11.77 -18.25 -15.21
C SER A 79 11.05 -19.57 -15.49
N ALA A 80 10.96 -20.00 -16.76
CA ALA A 80 10.27 -21.24 -17.13
C ALA A 80 11.01 -22.49 -16.63
N GLN A 81 12.31 -22.40 -16.38
CA GLN A 81 13.15 -23.52 -15.94
C GLN A 81 13.42 -23.55 -14.44
N PHE A 82 13.27 -22.42 -13.73
CA PHE A 82 13.59 -22.29 -12.31
C PHE A 82 12.54 -21.53 -11.53
N PRO A 83 11.61 -22.23 -10.86
CA PRO A 83 10.56 -21.63 -10.07
C PRO A 83 11.04 -20.92 -8.77
N TRP A 84 12.31 -20.98 -8.45
CA TRP A 84 12.90 -20.57 -7.17
C TRP A 84 13.48 -19.12 -7.15
N CYS A 85 13.01 -18.26 -8.00
CA CYS A 85 13.50 -16.89 -8.12
C CYS A 85 12.64 -15.90 -7.34
N GLY A 86 13.22 -15.21 -6.38
CA GLY A 86 12.49 -14.30 -5.50
C GLY A 86 11.76 -15.02 -4.36
N ASP A 87 12.28 -16.14 -3.89
CA ASP A 87 11.54 -17.06 -3.02
C ASP A 87 11.47 -16.63 -1.57
N TRP A 88 12.52 -15.98 -1.07
CA TRP A 88 12.72 -15.79 0.35
C TRP A 88 12.70 -14.33 0.78
N ASP A 89 12.46 -14.13 2.05
CA ASP A 89 12.38 -12.90 2.79
C ASP A 89 13.77 -12.39 3.21
N TYR A 90 14.57 -12.00 2.24
CA TYR A 90 15.92 -11.49 2.46
C TYR A 90 15.96 -10.05 2.96
N THR A 91 16.93 -9.75 3.80
CA THR A 91 17.20 -8.39 4.24
C THR A 91 17.89 -7.58 3.13
N ILE A 92 17.34 -6.40 2.86
CA ILE A 92 17.92 -5.42 1.93
C ILE A 92 18.22 -4.14 2.72
N LEU A 93 19.50 -3.82 2.89
CA LEU A 93 19.96 -2.68 3.66
C LEU A 93 20.45 -1.59 2.70
N ASN A 94 20.11 -0.36 3.00
CA ASN A 94 20.49 0.80 2.19
C ASN A 94 21.42 1.71 3.00
N TYR A 95 22.67 1.83 2.53
CA TYR A 95 23.69 2.62 3.21
C TYR A 95 24.05 3.86 2.43
N LEU A 96 24.19 4.96 3.15
CA LEU A 96 24.89 6.17 2.72
C LEU A 96 26.34 6.08 3.20
N MET A 97 27.28 6.07 2.27
CA MET A 97 28.72 6.03 2.51
C MET A 97 29.31 7.40 2.24
N ILE A 98 29.68 8.12 3.30
CA ILE A 98 30.18 9.48 3.22
C ILE A 98 31.69 9.44 3.00
N PRO A 99 32.25 10.13 1.97
CA PRO A 99 33.68 10.17 1.75
C PRO A 99 34.45 10.68 2.99
N GLY A 100 35.32 9.83 3.54
CA GLY A 100 36.08 10.17 4.77
C GLY A 100 35.25 10.23 6.05
N GLY A 101 33.99 9.82 6.02
CA GLY A 101 33.04 9.80 7.13
C GLY A 101 32.47 8.40 7.43
N ASP A 102 31.35 8.39 8.12
CA ASP A 102 30.65 7.17 8.49
C ASP A 102 29.91 6.53 7.31
N THR A 103 29.65 5.22 7.44
CA THR A 103 28.67 4.50 6.62
C THR A 103 27.40 4.34 7.46
N LEU A 104 26.28 4.89 7.01
CA LEU A 104 25.01 4.97 7.75
C LEU A 104 23.94 4.14 7.07
N GLU A 105 23.31 3.20 7.76
CA GLU A 105 22.11 2.54 7.23
C GLU A 105 20.92 3.49 7.35
N ILE A 106 20.46 4.01 6.23
CA ILE A 106 19.36 4.99 6.20
C ILE A 106 17.98 4.36 6.03
N ALA A 107 17.92 3.11 5.51
CA ALA A 107 16.68 2.39 5.29
C ALA A 107 16.89 0.87 5.22
N ARG A 108 15.90 0.10 5.65
CA ARG A 108 15.88 -1.37 5.59
C ARG A 108 14.56 -1.88 5.04
N LEU A 109 14.64 -2.86 4.16
CA LEU A 109 13.52 -3.58 3.57
C LEU A 109 13.74 -5.08 3.77
N ILE A 110 12.67 -5.84 3.95
CA ILE A 110 12.69 -7.29 3.79
C ILE A 110 11.97 -7.65 2.49
N SER A 111 12.60 -8.46 1.65
CA SER A 111 11.97 -8.90 0.40
C SER A 111 10.76 -9.79 0.66
N PRO A 112 9.75 -9.82 -0.23
CA PRO A 112 8.61 -10.71 -0.10
C PRO A 112 8.97 -12.14 -0.53
N TYR A 113 8.15 -13.10 -0.12
CA TYR A 113 8.07 -14.42 -0.76
C TYR A 113 7.40 -14.29 -2.12
N ALA A 114 8.18 -14.04 -3.15
CA ALA A 114 7.73 -13.64 -4.48
C ALA A 114 8.09 -14.65 -5.57
N ASN A 115 8.07 -15.94 -5.26
CA ASN A 115 8.34 -17.00 -6.25
C ASN A 115 7.31 -17.00 -7.39
N ASN A 116 7.56 -17.82 -8.42
CA ASN A 116 6.68 -17.87 -9.61
C ASN A 116 5.24 -18.27 -9.33
N ASN A 117 4.98 -18.93 -8.21
CA ASN A 117 3.64 -19.36 -7.83
C ASN A 117 2.87 -18.29 -7.05
N ALA A 118 3.55 -17.21 -6.61
CA ALA A 118 2.90 -16.13 -5.91
C ALA A 118 2.11 -15.23 -6.90
N PRO A 119 0.79 -15.24 -6.86
CA PRO A 119 -0.03 -14.58 -7.89
C PRO A 119 0.07 -13.06 -7.86
N ARG A 120 0.47 -12.49 -6.72
CA ARG A 120 0.58 -11.04 -6.52
C ARG A 120 1.88 -10.47 -7.10
N THR A 121 2.88 -11.31 -7.34
CA THR A 121 4.22 -10.88 -7.79
C THR A 121 4.62 -11.51 -9.14
N PRO A 122 3.91 -11.20 -10.23
CA PRO A 122 4.33 -11.63 -11.57
C PRO A 122 5.67 -10.98 -11.96
N TRP A 123 6.30 -11.42 -13.05
CA TRP A 123 7.60 -10.88 -13.50
C TRP A 123 7.61 -9.38 -13.78
N THR A 124 6.45 -8.78 -14.04
CA THR A 124 6.30 -7.34 -14.24
C THR A 124 6.00 -6.57 -12.95
N TRP A 125 5.90 -7.28 -11.82
CA TRP A 125 5.57 -6.67 -10.55
C TRP A 125 6.67 -5.72 -10.08
N THR A 126 6.24 -4.61 -9.53
CA THR A 126 7.06 -3.67 -8.76
C THR A 126 6.28 -3.18 -7.55
N GLN A 127 7.00 -2.90 -6.47
CA GLN A 127 6.46 -2.27 -5.26
C GLN A 127 7.35 -1.09 -4.87
N ARG A 128 6.74 0.05 -4.55
CA ARG A 128 7.47 1.23 -4.07
C ARG A 128 7.44 1.29 -2.56
N TYR A 129 8.58 1.58 -1.98
CA TYR A 129 8.76 1.83 -0.55
C TYR A 129 9.34 3.22 -0.38
N VAL A 130 8.65 4.06 0.40
CA VAL A 130 9.01 5.48 0.57
C VAL A 130 9.53 5.67 1.99
N TYR A 131 10.81 5.99 2.12
CA TYR A 131 11.48 6.27 3.39
C TYR A 131 11.69 7.76 3.56
N ASP A 132 11.25 8.31 4.68
CA ASP A 132 11.66 9.66 5.10
C ASP A 132 13.11 9.60 5.60
N VAL A 133 14.01 10.20 4.84
CA VAL A 133 15.44 10.28 5.15
C VAL A 133 15.88 11.73 5.39
N THR A 134 14.93 12.59 5.76
CA THR A 134 15.15 14.02 6.03
C THR A 134 16.20 14.24 7.12
N ASP A 135 16.31 13.37 8.11
CA ASP A 135 17.36 13.43 9.13
C ASP A 135 18.79 13.39 8.58
N TYR A 136 18.95 12.86 7.36
CA TYR A 136 20.24 12.77 6.67
C TYR A 136 20.42 13.84 5.58
N ALA A 137 19.45 14.75 5.40
CA ALA A 137 19.46 15.73 4.31
C ALA A 137 20.75 16.54 4.23
N TYR A 138 21.32 16.93 5.37
CA TYR A 138 22.57 17.70 5.45
C TYR A 138 23.82 16.91 5.05
N LEU A 139 23.71 15.57 4.94
CA LEU A 139 24.76 14.65 4.47
C LEU A 139 24.55 14.24 3.01
N LEU A 140 23.35 14.42 2.47
CA LEU A 140 22.96 14.07 1.10
C LEU A 140 23.27 15.26 0.16
N HIS A 141 24.54 15.63 0.08
CA HIS A 141 25.01 16.71 -0.80
C HIS A 141 26.27 16.28 -1.55
N ASP A 142 26.57 16.95 -2.68
CA ASP A 142 27.72 16.66 -3.53
C ASP A 142 27.79 15.17 -3.95
N ALA A 143 28.97 14.55 -3.94
CA ALA A 143 29.16 13.17 -4.31
C ALA A 143 29.26 12.27 -3.07
N ALA A 144 28.37 11.29 -2.96
CA ALA A 144 28.46 10.21 -1.99
C ALA A 144 28.23 8.85 -2.65
N THR A 145 28.56 7.76 -1.97
CA THR A 145 28.26 6.42 -2.46
C THR A 145 27.04 5.87 -1.74
N MET A 146 26.06 5.43 -2.53
CA MET A 146 24.92 4.65 -2.03
C MET A 146 25.22 3.16 -2.25
N ARG A 147 25.05 2.37 -1.19
CA ARG A 147 25.14 0.90 -1.24
C ARG A 147 23.77 0.30 -0.97
N VAL A 148 23.33 -0.59 -1.87
CA VAL A 148 22.28 -1.57 -1.57
C VAL A 148 22.98 -2.88 -1.23
N LEU A 149 22.84 -3.35 0.02
CA LEU A 149 23.34 -4.66 0.44
C LEU A 149 22.18 -5.64 0.44
N TYR A 150 22.35 -6.74 -0.28
CA TYR A 150 21.37 -7.82 -0.39
C TYR A 150 21.89 -9.06 0.31
N SER A 151 21.19 -9.54 1.35
CA SER A 151 21.62 -10.69 2.14
C SER A 151 21.25 -12.05 1.54
N GLY A 152 20.56 -12.05 0.39
CA GLY A 152 20.00 -13.26 -0.19
C GLY A 152 21.01 -14.16 -0.89
N TYR A 153 20.83 -15.47 -0.78
CA TYR A 153 21.59 -16.50 -1.47
C TYR A 153 20.98 -16.93 -2.81
N SER A 154 19.91 -16.29 -3.26
CA SER A 154 19.31 -16.47 -4.59
C SER A 154 19.08 -15.12 -5.25
N GLY A 155 18.82 -15.12 -6.56
CA GLY A 155 18.49 -13.93 -7.31
C GLY A 155 16.97 -13.67 -7.41
N GLY A 156 16.61 -12.76 -8.30
CA GLY A 156 15.24 -12.54 -8.73
C GLY A 156 14.65 -11.19 -8.44
N PHE A 157 15.27 -10.38 -7.60
CA PHE A 157 14.81 -9.03 -7.30
C PHE A 157 15.60 -7.97 -8.04
N THR A 158 14.93 -6.86 -8.37
CA THR A 158 15.58 -5.64 -8.87
C THR A 158 15.43 -4.52 -7.86
N ALA A 159 16.42 -3.67 -7.76
CA ALA A 159 16.39 -2.43 -7.00
C ALA A 159 16.47 -1.22 -7.94
N ASN A 160 15.60 -0.24 -7.73
CA ASN A 160 15.72 1.09 -8.32
C ASN A 160 15.48 2.11 -7.20
N VAL A 161 16.54 2.82 -6.82
CA VAL A 161 16.53 3.81 -5.74
C VAL A 161 16.54 5.20 -6.32
N LYS A 162 15.62 6.05 -5.90
CA LYS A 162 15.57 7.47 -6.24
C LYS A 162 15.43 8.31 -4.99
N PHE A 163 15.85 9.54 -5.05
CA PHE A 163 15.64 10.53 -3.99
C PHE A 163 14.79 11.67 -4.51
N ALA A 164 13.86 12.13 -3.69
CA ALA A 164 13.04 13.32 -3.90
C ALA A 164 13.41 14.35 -2.83
N PHE A 165 14.03 15.45 -3.24
CA PHE A 165 14.39 16.58 -2.39
C PHE A 165 13.33 17.64 -2.56
N ILE A 166 12.49 17.87 -1.54
CA ILE A 166 11.41 18.85 -1.56
C ILE A 166 11.90 20.10 -0.86
N GLU A 167 12.05 21.21 -1.61
CA GLU A 167 12.54 22.47 -1.08
C GLU A 167 11.59 23.06 -0.05
N GLY A 168 12.17 23.71 0.96
CA GLY A 168 11.44 24.35 2.03
C GLY A 168 12.16 24.26 3.37
N THR A 169 11.49 24.73 4.42
CA THR A 169 12.02 24.72 5.78
C THR A 169 11.69 23.39 6.46
N PRO A 170 12.67 22.59 6.94
CA PRO A 170 12.41 21.38 7.70
C PRO A 170 11.70 21.72 9.02
N ASP A 171 11.09 20.73 9.66
CA ASP A 171 10.45 20.92 10.97
C ASP A 171 11.45 21.42 12.01
N ARG A 172 12.64 20.85 12.00
CA ARG A 172 13.78 21.22 12.84
C ARG A 172 15.10 20.91 12.12
N ASP A 173 16.15 21.64 12.41
CA ASP A 173 17.48 21.37 11.84
C ASP A 173 18.11 20.15 12.52
N VAL A 174 18.82 19.35 11.74
CA VAL A 174 19.68 18.27 12.25
C VAL A 174 21.07 18.83 12.45
N MET A 175 21.53 18.90 13.69
CA MET A 175 22.83 19.45 14.07
C MET A 175 23.96 18.44 13.84
N LYS A 176 23.68 17.15 14.04
CA LYS A 176 24.64 16.05 13.87
C LYS A 176 23.91 14.71 13.85
N VAL A 177 24.38 13.77 13.03
CA VAL A 177 24.12 12.35 13.12
C VAL A 177 25.42 11.64 13.45
N ARG A 178 25.39 10.68 14.38
CA ARG A 178 26.53 9.85 14.74
C ARG A 178 26.10 8.39 14.79
N ARG A 179 26.74 7.52 14.01
CA ARG A 179 26.56 6.07 14.14
C ARG A 179 27.20 5.57 15.44
N LEU A 180 26.50 4.74 16.17
CA LEU A 180 26.96 4.12 17.41
C LEU A 180 27.28 2.64 17.18
N TRP A 181 26.30 1.89 16.68
CA TRP A 181 26.39 0.45 16.52
C TRP A 181 25.86 0.02 15.16
N THR A 182 26.47 -1.01 14.60
CA THR A 182 26.03 -1.62 13.34
C THR A 182 26.50 -3.08 13.34
N GLY A 183 25.67 -3.98 12.85
CA GLY A 183 26.06 -5.38 12.65
C GLY A 183 24.91 -6.36 12.89
N SER A 184 25.24 -7.63 12.66
CA SER A 184 24.34 -8.75 12.96
C SER A 184 25.03 -9.62 14.01
N TYR A 185 24.35 -9.83 15.13
CA TYR A 185 24.91 -10.47 16.33
C TYR A 185 24.03 -11.60 16.81
N GLY A 186 24.64 -12.76 17.10
CA GLY A 186 23.95 -13.87 17.75
C GLY A 186 23.42 -13.47 19.14
N TYR A 187 22.23 -13.93 19.48
CA TYR A 187 21.64 -13.68 20.80
C TYR A 187 22.04 -14.80 21.75
N ASN A 188 23.14 -14.58 22.48
CA ASN A 188 23.76 -15.53 23.42
C ASN A 188 24.13 -16.89 22.79
N ASP A 189 24.60 -16.88 21.54
CA ASP A 189 25.06 -18.09 20.88
C ASP A 189 26.40 -18.55 21.45
N THR A 190 26.35 -19.49 22.39
CA THR A 190 27.54 -20.12 22.98
C THR A 190 28.21 -21.16 22.06
N THR A 191 27.61 -21.46 20.90
CA THR A 191 28.06 -22.51 19.97
C THR A 191 28.88 -22.01 18.79
N HIS A 192 28.83 -20.70 18.51
CA HIS A 192 29.62 -20.05 17.46
C HIS A 192 30.77 -19.22 18.04
N LEU A 193 31.72 -18.85 17.20
CA LEU A 193 33.00 -18.20 17.55
C LEU A 193 32.89 -16.87 18.34
N ASP A 194 31.70 -16.28 18.36
CA ASP A 194 31.39 -15.06 19.13
C ASP A 194 30.63 -15.42 20.42
N SER A 195 31.28 -16.13 21.32
CA SER A 195 30.73 -16.54 22.62
C SER A 195 30.47 -15.38 23.57
N PHE A 196 30.16 -14.19 23.10
CA PHE A 196 29.88 -13.01 23.89
C PHE A 196 28.36 -12.79 24.01
N ASP A 197 27.95 -12.37 25.18
CA ASP A 197 26.63 -11.78 25.39
C ASP A 197 26.43 -10.65 24.40
N ILE A 198 25.30 -10.64 23.67
CA ILE A 198 24.96 -9.61 22.69
C ILE A 198 25.17 -8.19 23.26
N ASN A 199 24.97 -8.00 24.55
CA ASN A 199 25.15 -6.73 25.25
C ASN A 199 26.59 -6.18 25.21
N THR A 200 27.58 -7.02 24.93
CA THR A 200 28.96 -6.56 24.73
C THR A 200 29.14 -5.71 23.49
N HIS A 201 28.31 -5.93 22.46
CA HIS A 201 28.32 -5.16 21.22
C HIS A 201 27.63 -3.79 21.38
N PHE A 202 26.81 -3.61 22.42
CA PHE A 202 26.07 -2.39 22.70
C PHE A 202 26.53 -1.68 23.98
N ALA A 203 27.78 -1.90 24.33
CA ALA A 203 28.40 -1.23 25.48
C ALA A 203 28.27 0.30 25.38
N ALA A 204 28.30 0.95 26.55
CA ALA A 204 28.13 2.39 26.65
C ALA A 204 29.12 3.18 25.78
N VAL A 205 28.57 4.02 24.93
CA VAL A 205 29.33 4.98 24.09
C VAL A 205 29.18 6.37 24.69
N THR A 206 30.30 7.06 24.90
CA THR A 206 30.29 8.44 25.37
C THR A 206 30.24 9.42 24.23
N ASP A 207 29.41 10.47 24.38
CA ASP A 207 29.40 11.64 23.48
C ASP A 207 29.15 12.92 24.25
N THR A 208 29.26 14.05 23.56
CA THR A 208 28.98 15.37 24.09
C THR A 208 27.93 16.05 23.21
N VAL A 209 26.91 16.61 23.84
CA VAL A 209 25.81 17.26 23.12
C VAL A 209 26.34 18.48 22.35
N PRO A 210 26.16 18.55 21.02
CA PRO A 210 26.60 19.70 20.21
C PRO A 210 25.91 21.00 20.62
N THR A 211 26.58 22.11 20.39
CA THR A 211 26.01 23.46 20.58
C THR A 211 24.79 23.62 19.66
N GLY A 212 23.73 24.26 20.16
CA GLY A 212 22.49 24.49 19.42
C GLY A 212 21.48 23.34 19.47
N THR A 213 21.86 22.19 20.04
CA THR A 213 20.94 21.05 20.22
C THR A 213 19.86 21.35 21.26
N VAL A 214 18.62 21.02 20.94
CA VAL A 214 17.46 21.11 21.83
C VAL A 214 16.97 19.71 22.23
N THR A 215 16.98 18.74 21.30
CA THR A 215 16.63 17.36 21.56
C THR A 215 17.65 16.42 20.97
N THR A 216 17.83 15.27 21.62
CA THR A 216 18.71 14.19 21.16
C THR A 216 17.92 12.90 21.17
N ASP A 217 17.87 12.22 20.01
CA ASP A 217 17.18 10.95 19.86
C ASP A 217 18.17 9.83 19.53
N LEU A 218 17.95 8.66 20.09
CA LEU A 218 18.52 7.41 19.59
C LEU A 218 17.56 6.80 18.57
N LYS A 219 17.94 6.79 17.31
CA LYS A 219 17.29 6.01 16.25
C LYS A 219 17.91 4.60 16.27
N PHE A 220 17.11 3.60 16.61
CA PHE A 220 17.57 2.22 16.69
C PHE A 220 16.74 1.32 15.76
N LEU A 221 17.42 0.77 14.77
CA LEU A 221 16.86 -0.15 13.80
C LEU A 221 17.30 -1.56 14.17
N VAL A 222 16.36 -2.44 14.47
CA VAL A 222 16.62 -3.81 14.93
C VAL A 222 15.63 -4.79 14.31
N THR A 223 16.13 -5.92 13.80
CA THR A 223 15.33 -7.02 13.28
C THR A 223 15.87 -8.34 13.76
N GLY A 224 14.97 -9.21 14.25
CA GLY A 224 15.32 -10.55 14.73
C GLY A 224 15.24 -11.58 13.61
N HIS A 225 16.24 -12.44 13.50
CA HIS A 225 16.39 -13.45 12.47
C HIS A 225 16.83 -14.78 13.04
N GLY A 226 16.51 -15.87 12.31
CA GLY A 226 16.80 -17.22 12.76
C GLY A 226 15.79 -17.73 13.79
N ASN A 227 15.83 -19.03 14.03
CA ASN A 227 14.86 -19.69 14.89
C ASN A 227 15.57 -20.81 15.66
N ASP A 228 15.55 -20.72 16.98
CA ASP A 228 15.98 -21.80 17.88
C ASP A 228 14.76 -22.57 18.47
N ALA A 229 15.02 -23.43 19.43
CA ALA A 229 13.97 -24.22 20.07
C ALA A 229 12.91 -23.39 20.80
N ASN A 230 13.21 -22.11 21.12
CA ASN A 230 12.31 -21.15 21.77
C ASN A 230 11.72 -20.11 20.80
N GLY A 231 11.99 -20.23 19.50
CA GLY A 231 11.51 -19.31 18.47
C GLY A 231 12.35 -18.04 18.28
N CYS A 232 13.42 -17.86 19.05
CA CYS A 232 14.29 -16.67 18.96
C CYS A 232 15.14 -16.70 17.68
N CYS A 233 15.29 -15.58 17.02
CA CYS A 233 14.82 -14.22 17.33
C CYS A 233 13.77 -13.75 16.32
N GLU A 234 13.37 -14.62 15.40
CA GLU A 234 12.39 -14.33 14.37
C GLU A 234 10.95 -14.44 14.91
N PHE A 235 10.64 -15.54 15.61
CA PHE A 235 9.27 -15.90 16.01
C PHE A 235 9.01 -15.81 17.51
N ALA A 236 9.89 -15.16 18.27
CA ALA A 236 9.69 -14.87 19.68
C ALA A 236 10.00 -13.41 20.00
N ALA A 237 9.10 -12.78 20.75
CA ALA A 237 9.25 -11.40 21.20
C ALA A 237 10.27 -11.29 22.32
N HIS A 238 11.23 -10.39 22.18
CA HIS A 238 12.20 -10.02 23.21
C HIS A 238 12.26 -8.52 23.40
N ASN A 239 12.82 -8.05 24.51
CA ASN A 239 12.92 -6.62 24.77
C ASN A 239 14.39 -6.17 24.78
N TYR A 240 14.54 -4.87 24.54
CA TYR A 240 15.75 -4.14 24.89
C TYR A 240 15.41 -2.88 25.68
N GLN A 241 16.38 -2.39 26.42
CA GLN A 241 16.33 -1.13 27.16
C GLN A 241 17.35 -0.15 26.58
N VAL A 242 16.99 1.12 26.52
CA VAL A 242 17.92 2.22 26.25
C VAL A 242 18.41 2.77 27.59
N MET A 243 19.72 2.73 27.78
CA MET A 243 20.39 3.18 29.00
C MET A 243 21.03 4.54 28.75
N LEU A 244 20.69 5.53 29.53
CA LEU A 244 21.32 6.85 29.55
C LEU A 244 22.01 7.07 30.88
N ASN A 245 23.33 7.26 30.88
CA ASN A 245 24.16 7.40 32.06
C ASN A 245 23.93 6.27 33.10
N GLY A 246 23.75 5.05 32.59
CA GLY A 246 23.51 3.85 33.41
C GLY A 246 22.07 3.67 33.91
N THR A 247 21.14 4.58 33.53
CA THR A 247 19.73 4.48 33.93
C THR A 247 18.89 4.15 32.71
N SER A 248 17.92 3.20 32.81
CA SER A 248 16.99 2.88 31.76
C SER A 248 16.02 4.04 31.54
N VAL A 249 15.98 4.57 30.33
CA VAL A 249 15.07 5.66 29.91
C VAL A 249 13.96 5.20 28.97
N ALA A 250 14.10 4.02 28.37
CA ALA A 250 13.07 3.42 27.52
C ALA A 250 13.23 1.90 27.51
N THR A 251 12.11 1.19 27.35
CA THR A 251 12.06 -0.25 27.07
C THR A 251 11.22 -0.46 25.81
N LYS A 252 11.68 -1.34 24.93
CA LYS A 252 10.98 -1.63 23.66
C LYS A 252 10.97 -3.12 23.38
N THR A 253 9.80 -3.64 23.01
CA THR A 253 9.65 -5.00 22.50
C THR A 253 10.02 -5.03 21.02
N ILE A 254 10.86 -5.99 20.66
CA ILE A 254 11.27 -6.28 19.27
C ILE A 254 10.22 -7.23 18.70
N TRP A 255 9.12 -6.66 18.21
CA TRP A 255 8.02 -7.45 17.68
C TRP A 255 7.15 -6.65 16.71
N ARG A 256 6.68 -7.31 15.68
CA ARG A 256 5.69 -6.79 14.73
C ARG A 256 4.56 -7.79 14.59
N ASN A 257 3.34 -7.37 14.95
CA ASN A 257 2.13 -8.19 14.98
C ASN A 257 1.12 -7.84 13.88
N SER A 258 1.59 -7.24 12.80
CA SER A 258 0.75 -6.80 11.69
C SER A 258 1.10 -7.46 10.35
N CYS A 259 1.86 -8.56 10.36
CA CYS A 259 2.26 -9.22 9.11
C CYS A 259 1.06 -9.77 8.34
N GLY A 260 0.04 -10.28 9.03
CA GLY A 260 -1.22 -10.71 8.42
C GLY A 260 -2.05 -9.59 7.79
N LEU A 261 -1.69 -8.31 8.03
CA LEU A 261 -2.26 -7.13 7.38
C LEU A 261 -1.35 -6.55 6.30
N ASN A 262 -0.29 -7.25 5.89
CA ASN A 262 0.61 -6.80 4.85
C ASN A 262 -0.15 -6.45 3.56
N GLU A 263 0.20 -5.31 2.95
CA GLU A 263 -0.43 -4.84 1.72
C GLU A 263 -0.10 -5.74 0.53
N LEU A 264 1.07 -6.35 0.55
CA LEU A 264 1.49 -7.34 -0.42
C LEU A 264 1.06 -8.73 0.03
N TYR A 265 -0.13 -9.14 -0.36
CA TYR A 265 -0.71 -10.45 -0.09
C TYR A 265 -1.50 -10.99 -1.29
N PRO A 266 -1.65 -12.30 -1.47
CA PRO A 266 -0.93 -13.36 -0.77
C PRO A 266 0.52 -13.49 -1.27
N GLN A 267 1.38 -14.07 -0.44
CA GLN A 267 2.76 -14.43 -0.77
C GLN A 267 2.94 -15.94 -0.67
N SER A 268 4.03 -16.46 -1.26
CA SER A 268 4.26 -17.92 -1.31
C SER A 268 4.82 -18.54 -0.03
N GLY A 269 5.32 -17.71 0.91
CA GLY A 269 5.95 -18.18 2.15
C GLY A 269 5.09 -17.96 3.39
N THR A 270 5.74 -17.93 4.54
CA THR A 270 5.14 -17.73 5.85
C THR A 270 4.89 -16.25 6.14
N TRP A 271 4.41 -15.51 5.15
CA TRP A 271 4.30 -14.05 5.13
C TRP A 271 3.42 -13.45 6.24
N LEU A 272 2.42 -14.22 6.70
CA LEU A 272 1.44 -13.76 7.69
C LEU A 272 1.90 -13.95 9.14
N LEU A 273 2.99 -14.72 9.37
CA LEU A 273 3.47 -14.96 10.72
C LEU A 273 4.10 -13.69 11.31
N GLU A 274 3.75 -13.39 12.55
CA GLU A 274 4.33 -12.29 13.31
C GLU A 274 5.81 -12.54 13.59
N ARG A 275 6.63 -11.49 13.62
CA ARG A 275 8.09 -11.62 13.65
C ARG A 275 8.79 -10.54 14.49
N GLY A 276 10.08 -10.74 14.71
CA GLY A 276 11.00 -9.84 15.38
C GLY A 276 11.19 -8.49 14.68
N ASN A 277 10.17 -7.63 14.71
CA ASN A 277 10.13 -6.25 14.21
C ASN A 277 10.19 -6.09 12.67
N TRP A 278 9.76 -7.08 11.89
CA TRP A 278 9.67 -7.01 10.44
C TRP A 278 8.57 -7.88 9.86
N CYS A 279 8.21 -7.68 8.60
CA CYS A 279 7.34 -8.57 7.83
C CYS A 279 7.90 -8.74 6.42
N PRO A 280 7.73 -9.91 5.78
CA PRO A 280 8.14 -10.11 4.39
C PRO A 280 7.44 -9.14 3.43
N GLY A 281 8.21 -8.51 2.53
CA GLY A 281 7.68 -7.54 1.58
C GLY A 281 7.33 -6.18 2.18
N ALA A 282 7.89 -5.82 3.35
CA ALA A 282 7.57 -4.57 4.01
C ALA A 282 8.83 -3.81 4.46
N MET A 283 8.67 -2.50 4.59
CA MET A 283 9.67 -1.63 5.22
C MET A 283 9.87 -2.02 6.68
N VAL A 284 11.11 -1.91 7.15
CA VAL A 284 11.43 -1.99 8.59
C VAL A 284 11.48 -0.56 9.14
N TYR A 285 10.66 -0.31 10.15
CA TYR A 285 10.61 0.99 10.80
C TYR A 285 11.60 1.05 11.96
N PRO A 286 12.43 2.11 12.04
CA PRO A 286 13.28 2.33 13.21
C PRO A 286 12.47 2.71 14.44
N ASN A 287 13.01 2.40 15.62
CA ASN A 287 12.51 2.92 16.88
C ASN A 287 13.26 4.20 17.23
N PHE A 288 12.53 5.27 17.55
CA PHE A 288 13.10 6.52 18.04
C PHE A 288 12.92 6.61 19.56
N HIS A 289 14.00 6.94 20.26
CA HIS A 289 14.02 7.09 21.70
C HIS A 289 14.60 8.44 22.08
N VAL A 290 13.75 9.33 22.59
CA VAL A 290 14.20 10.62 23.12
C VAL A 290 15.11 10.38 24.32
N LEU A 291 16.31 10.98 24.34
CA LEU A 291 17.23 10.96 25.45
C LEU A 291 17.01 12.22 26.32
N PRO A 292 16.33 12.09 27.47
CA PRO A 292 15.86 13.26 28.23
C PRO A 292 16.99 13.95 28.99
N GLY A 293 16.81 15.26 29.26
CA GLY A 293 17.68 16.03 30.17
C GLY A 293 19.06 16.37 29.62
N LEU A 294 19.33 16.10 28.35
CA LEU A 294 20.59 16.45 27.68
C LEU A 294 20.59 17.94 27.29
N THR A 295 21.70 18.64 27.59
CA THR A 295 21.88 20.07 27.23
C THR A 295 23.21 20.27 26.53
N PRO A 296 23.33 21.31 25.65
CA PRO A 296 24.56 21.59 24.92
C PRO A 296 25.81 21.64 25.83
N GLY A 297 26.89 21.00 25.38
CA GLY A 297 28.15 20.89 26.11
C GLY A 297 28.18 19.82 27.20
N THR A 298 27.07 19.16 27.49
CA THR A 298 27.02 18.08 28.51
C THR A 298 27.53 16.77 27.92
N GLY A 299 28.46 16.13 28.61
CA GLY A 299 28.88 14.74 28.35
C GLY A 299 27.88 13.74 28.88
N PHE A 300 27.61 12.69 28.11
CA PHE A 300 26.74 11.60 28.53
C PHE A 300 27.24 10.26 27.94
N ASN A 301 26.72 9.16 28.46
CA ASN A 301 26.89 7.86 27.82
C ASN A 301 25.53 7.22 27.53
N VAL A 302 25.47 6.48 26.42
CA VAL A 302 24.29 5.76 25.97
C VAL A 302 24.67 4.31 25.65
N ALA A 303 23.83 3.36 26.05
CA ALA A 303 23.95 1.94 25.73
C ALA A 303 22.58 1.35 25.38
N VAL A 304 22.59 0.20 24.73
CA VAL A 304 21.41 -0.65 24.59
C VAL A 304 21.66 -1.95 25.33
N GLN A 305 20.68 -2.39 26.11
CA GLN A 305 20.74 -3.61 26.88
C GLN A 305 19.57 -4.51 26.51
N PHE A 306 19.85 -5.65 25.91
CA PHE A 306 18.85 -6.69 25.64
C PHE A 306 18.57 -7.49 26.90
N ASP A 307 17.36 -8.02 27.03
CA ASP A 307 16.99 -8.90 28.14
C ASP A 307 17.88 -10.15 28.14
N PRO A 308 18.15 -10.77 29.31
CA PRO A 308 18.87 -12.02 29.34
C PRO A 308 18.20 -13.14 28.59
N TYR A 309 18.95 -13.88 27.78
CA TYR A 309 18.47 -15.00 26.99
C TYR A 309 19.43 -16.18 27.03
N SER A 310 18.90 -17.38 26.99
CA SER A 310 19.67 -18.61 26.83
C SER A 310 19.11 -19.46 25.73
N GLY A 311 19.79 -19.49 24.58
CA GLY A 311 19.41 -20.24 23.39
C GLY A 311 20.51 -20.15 22.36
N SER A 312 20.32 -20.77 21.20
CA SER A 312 21.29 -20.76 20.12
C SER A 312 20.57 -20.74 18.76
N GLY A 313 21.15 -20.03 17.79
CA GLY A 313 20.65 -19.99 16.42
C GLY A 313 19.82 -18.76 16.03
N GLY A 314 19.50 -17.89 16.97
CA GLY A 314 18.87 -16.59 16.69
C GLY A 314 19.87 -15.44 16.69
N SER A 315 19.58 -14.39 15.92
CA SER A 315 20.43 -13.19 15.80
C SER A 315 19.59 -11.93 15.63
N TYR A 316 20.18 -10.78 15.95
CA TYR A 316 19.63 -9.46 15.66
C TYR A 316 20.53 -8.70 14.70
N THR A 317 19.95 -8.16 13.63
CA THR A 317 20.61 -7.21 12.72
C THR A 317 20.23 -5.80 13.17
N THR A 318 21.23 -4.99 13.49
CA THR A 318 21.06 -3.71 14.18
C THR A 318 21.79 -2.57 13.51
N GLU A 319 21.23 -1.36 13.66
CA GLU A 319 21.88 -0.08 13.36
C GLU A 319 21.41 0.95 14.36
N GLY A 320 22.34 1.69 14.99
CA GLY A 320 22.04 2.71 15.99
C GLY A 320 22.67 4.06 15.68
N HIS A 321 21.84 5.12 15.61
CA HIS A 321 22.30 6.49 15.38
C HIS A 321 21.86 7.41 16.50
N LEU A 322 22.77 8.25 17.00
CA LEU A 322 22.41 9.48 17.72
C LEU A 322 22.10 10.56 16.70
N ILE A 323 20.94 11.19 16.87
CA ILE A 323 20.52 12.32 16.06
C ILE A 323 20.30 13.51 17.00
N TYR A 324 20.99 14.62 16.74
CA TYR A 324 20.90 15.84 17.50
C TYR A 324 20.10 16.87 16.72
N TYR A 325 19.04 17.39 17.30
CA TYR A 325 18.14 18.32 16.64
C TYR A 325 18.17 19.70 17.31
N GLY A 326 18.11 20.73 16.48
CA GLY A 326 17.88 22.11 16.87
C GLY A 326 16.45 22.39 17.35
N ALA A 327 16.12 23.62 17.54
CA ALA A 327 14.76 24.08 17.82
C ALA A 327 13.84 23.83 16.62
N MET A 328 12.51 23.82 16.90
CA MET A 328 11.51 23.83 15.85
C MET A 328 11.63 25.10 15.02
N ASN A 329 11.61 24.98 13.70
CA ASN A 329 11.71 26.08 12.76
C ASN A 329 10.38 26.80 12.52
N LYS A 330 9.27 26.16 12.88
CA LYS A 330 7.91 26.68 12.72
C LYS A 330 7.17 26.67 14.04
N THR A 331 6.29 27.65 14.24
CA THR A 331 5.52 27.75 15.48
C THR A 331 4.20 26.96 15.38
N LEU A 332 3.42 27.23 14.34
CA LEU A 332 2.15 26.56 14.08
C LEU A 332 2.12 26.10 12.63
N ASP A 333 2.11 24.79 12.42
CA ASP A 333 2.16 24.19 11.08
C ASP A 333 1.59 22.78 11.11
N ALA A 334 0.67 22.49 10.19
CA ALA A 334 0.17 21.13 9.95
C ALA A 334 0.43 20.74 8.51
N GLY A 335 1.02 19.58 8.28
CA GLY A 335 1.22 19.04 6.93
C GLY A 335 0.38 17.80 6.68
N ILE A 336 -0.06 17.61 5.44
CA ILE A 336 -0.64 16.34 5.00
C ILE A 336 0.52 15.42 4.63
N GLU A 337 0.62 14.28 5.34
CA GLU A 337 1.70 13.31 5.12
C GLU A 337 1.30 12.24 4.11
N ASP A 338 0.01 11.82 4.10
CA ASP A 338 -0.46 10.77 3.19
C ASP A 338 -1.98 10.80 2.97
N ILE A 339 -2.42 10.26 1.83
CA ILE A 339 -3.81 9.92 1.54
C ILE A 339 -3.90 8.39 1.53
N ILE A 340 -4.41 7.83 2.62
CA ILE A 340 -4.57 6.39 2.81
C ILE A 340 -5.74 5.87 1.96
N ALA A 341 -6.83 6.67 1.88
CA ALA A 341 -8.00 6.39 1.07
C ALA A 341 -8.76 7.70 0.70
N PRO A 342 -9.26 7.84 -0.55
CA PRO A 342 -9.09 6.91 -1.67
C PRO A 342 -7.75 7.13 -2.39
N THR A 343 -7.08 6.07 -2.74
CA THR A 343 -5.82 6.12 -3.49
C THR A 343 -5.62 4.84 -4.32
N ASN A 344 -4.78 4.91 -5.35
CA ASN A 344 -4.26 3.73 -6.06
C ASN A 344 -2.83 3.38 -5.63
N ASN A 345 -2.35 3.97 -4.54
CA ASN A 345 -1.07 3.62 -3.95
C ASN A 345 -1.12 2.18 -3.43
N GLU A 346 -0.23 1.33 -3.92
CA GLU A 346 -0.17 -0.07 -3.57
C GLU A 346 0.11 -0.35 -2.09
N ASN A 347 0.70 0.62 -1.37
CA ASN A 347 0.93 0.52 0.07
C ASN A 347 -0.36 0.68 0.90
N HIS A 348 -1.47 1.08 0.27
CA HIS A 348 -2.79 1.20 0.90
C HIS A 348 -3.84 0.31 0.22
N PHE A 349 -3.39 -0.77 -0.41
CA PHE A 349 -4.26 -1.66 -1.17
C PHE A 349 -5.44 -2.20 -0.36
N ARG A 350 -5.23 -2.53 0.92
CA ARG A 350 -6.26 -3.08 1.82
C ARG A 350 -7.37 -2.08 2.15
N GLU A 351 -7.08 -0.79 2.09
CA GLU A 351 -8.01 0.30 2.38
C GLU A 351 -8.79 0.77 1.13
N ASN A 352 -8.49 0.19 -0.04
CA ASN A 352 -9.06 0.63 -1.31
C ASN A 352 -9.68 -0.52 -2.12
N PRO A 353 -10.73 -0.24 -2.92
CA PRO A 353 -11.34 1.07 -3.14
C PRO A 353 -12.16 1.55 -1.95
N ALA A 354 -12.10 2.85 -1.65
CA ALA A 354 -12.93 3.48 -0.62
C ALA A 354 -14.12 4.20 -1.27
N ILE A 355 -15.29 4.07 -0.68
CA ILE A 355 -16.50 4.84 -1.06
C ILE A 355 -17.14 5.56 0.12
N GLY A 356 -16.61 5.31 1.31
CA GLY A 356 -17.10 5.94 2.52
C GLY A 356 -16.31 7.20 2.86
N GLN A 357 -15.68 7.16 4.00
CA GLN A 357 -14.88 8.24 4.51
C GLN A 357 -13.49 8.23 3.88
N PRO A 358 -13.02 9.35 3.32
CA PRO A 358 -11.59 9.49 3.01
C PRO A 358 -10.77 9.42 4.30
N VAL A 359 -9.59 8.82 4.19
CA VAL A 359 -8.64 8.65 5.29
C VAL A 359 -7.33 9.30 4.91
N ILE A 360 -6.85 10.20 5.76
CA ILE A 360 -5.60 10.92 5.58
C ILE A 360 -4.73 10.82 6.81
N SER A 361 -3.43 10.98 6.65
CA SER A 361 -2.48 11.20 7.74
C SER A 361 -2.01 12.65 7.73
N ILE A 362 -1.97 13.28 8.89
CA ILE A 362 -1.40 14.61 9.08
C ILE A 362 -0.33 14.59 10.17
N ARG A 363 0.58 15.56 10.09
CA ARG A 363 1.65 15.79 11.05
C ARG A 363 1.58 17.20 11.61
N ASN A 364 1.86 17.35 12.90
CA ASN A 364 2.17 18.65 13.48
C ASN A 364 3.65 18.96 13.26
N SER A 365 3.94 19.80 12.28
CA SER A 365 5.29 20.27 11.92
C SER A 365 5.71 21.55 12.65
N GLY A 366 4.85 22.05 13.57
CA GLY A 366 5.11 23.21 14.40
C GLY A 366 5.45 22.86 15.85
N SER A 367 5.85 23.87 16.62
CA SER A 367 6.11 23.73 18.07
C SER A 367 4.86 23.83 18.93
N THR A 368 3.78 24.42 18.42
CA THR A 368 2.50 24.59 19.14
C THR A 368 1.62 23.37 18.95
N THR A 369 1.00 22.91 20.02
CA THR A 369 -0.02 21.85 19.96
C THR A 369 -1.18 22.27 19.05
N ILE A 370 -1.61 21.37 18.18
CA ILE A 370 -2.76 21.56 17.31
C ILE A 370 -4.00 20.99 17.96
N ASP A 371 -5.02 21.82 18.11
CA ASP A 371 -6.31 21.42 18.69
C ASP A 371 -7.40 21.29 17.62
N SER A 372 -7.21 21.88 16.45
CA SER A 372 -8.13 21.74 15.31
C SER A 372 -7.44 21.97 13.97
N VAL A 373 -7.90 21.26 12.94
CA VAL A 373 -7.49 21.47 11.54
C VAL A 373 -8.74 21.49 10.65
N THR A 374 -8.88 22.53 9.84
CA THR A 374 -9.97 22.63 8.86
C THR A 374 -9.46 22.23 7.49
N PHE A 375 -10.15 21.29 6.87
CA PHE A 375 -9.84 20.76 5.54
C PHE A 375 -10.91 21.17 4.53
N GLN A 376 -10.49 21.39 3.28
CA GLN A 376 -11.32 21.34 2.10
C GLN A 376 -10.90 20.14 1.25
N TYR A 377 -11.85 19.29 0.83
CA TYR A 377 -11.54 18.05 0.12
C TYR A 377 -12.66 17.62 -0.80
N GLY A 378 -12.33 16.76 -1.77
CA GLY A 378 -13.31 16.24 -2.72
C GLY A 378 -12.68 15.54 -3.91
N ILE A 379 -13.53 15.13 -4.86
CA ILE A 379 -13.11 14.68 -6.17
C ILE A 379 -12.80 15.93 -7.01
N GLN A 380 -11.64 15.95 -7.65
CA GLN A 380 -11.25 17.08 -8.49
C GLN A 380 -12.33 17.39 -9.53
N ASP A 381 -12.56 18.66 -9.81
CA ASP A 381 -13.59 19.19 -10.73
C ASP A 381 -15.04 18.91 -10.30
N SER A 382 -15.23 18.52 -9.02
CA SER A 382 -16.54 18.35 -8.39
C SER A 382 -16.72 19.31 -7.21
N ALA A 383 -17.91 19.32 -6.61
CA ALA A 383 -18.16 20.11 -5.41
C ALA A 383 -17.26 19.68 -4.24
N MET A 384 -16.52 20.64 -3.69
CA MET A 384 -15.65 20.41 -2.53
C MET A 384 -16.46 20.47 -1.23
N GLN A 385 -16.01 19.70 -0.24
CA GLN A 385 -16.58 19.66 1.12
C GLN A 385 -15.60 20.24 2.12
N THR A 386 -16.11 20.70 3.23
CA THR A 386 -15.29 21.19 4.35
C THR A 386 -15.52 20.31 5.57
N TYR A 387 -14.45 19.99 6.29
CA TYR A 387 -14.48 19.25 7.54
C TYR A 387 -13.47 19.85 8.51
N THR A 388 -13.86 20.01 9.78
CA THR A 388 -12.93 20.43 10.83
C THR A 388 -12.71 19.27 11.79
N TRP A 389 -11.49 18.78 11.84
CA TRP A 389 -11.03 17.86 12.86
C TRP A 389 -10.78 18.61 14.16
N VAL A 390 -11.15 18.01 15.28
CA VAL A 390 -10.89 18.52 16.63
C VAL A 390 -10.24 17.40 17.44
N GLY A 391 -9.13 17.70 18.08
CA GLY A 391 -8.36 16.72 18.85
C GLY A 391 -7.18 17.39 19.53
N THR A 392 -6.16 16.63 19.90
CA THR A 392 -4.90 17.15 20.43
C THR A 392 -3.76 16.46 19.71
N LEU A 393 -2.96 17.22 18.99
CA LEU A 393 -1.79 16.72 18.26
C LEU A 393 -0.55 17.51 18.72
N ALA A 394 0.28 16.85 19.51
CA ALA A 394 1.50 17.47 20.00
C ALA A 394 2.54 17.68 18.89
N SER A 395 3.52 18.55 19.10
CA SER A 395 4.62 18.80 18.17
C SER A 395 5.28 17.50 17.71
N LEU A 396 5.55 17.39 16.41
CA LEU A 396 6.16 16.25 15.72
C LEU A 396 5.36 14.94 15.77
N GLN A 397 4.11 14.97 16.23
CA GLN A 397 3.23 13.80 16.20
C GLN A 397 2.41 13.75 14.92
N ASP A 398 2.10 12.53 14.51
CA ASP A 398 1.23 12.22 13.38
C ASP A 398 -0.10 11.67 13.89
N THR A 399 -1.17 11.88 13.14
CA THR A 399 -2.47 11.26 13.40
C THR A 399 -3.19 10.91 12.11
N VAL A 400 -3.97 9.82 12.15
CA VAL A 400 -4.85 9.41 11.05
C VAL A 400 -6.24 9.98 11.28
N ILE A 401 -6.79 10.64 10.27
CA ILE A 401 -8.09 11.29 10.32
C ILE A 401 -9.02 10.64 9.30
N ASN A 402 -10.20 10.23 9.77
CA ASN A 402 -11.32 9.90 8.91
C ASN A 402 -12.12 11.18 8.63
N LEU A 403 -12.08 11.67 7.40
CA LEU A 403 -12.87 12.83 6.97
C LEU A 403 -14.36 12.45 6.88
N ALA A 404 -15.25 13.41 6.80
CA ALA A 404 -16.66 13.12 6.55
C ALA A 404 -16.85 12.46 5.17
N PRO A 405 -17.87 11.58 5.00
CA PRO A 405 -18.09 10.88 3.74
C PRO A 405 -18.25 11.83 2.56
N LEU A 406 -17.68 11.45 1.40
CA LEU A 406 -17.83 12.19 0.15
C LEU A 406 -19.25 12.06 -0.39
N LEU A 407 -19.96 13.17 -0.53
CA LEU A 407 -21.36 13.21 -0.96
C LEU A 407 -21.58 12.80 -2.43
N ASN A 408 -20.55 12.88 -3.25
CA ASN A 408 -20.63 12.66 -4.70
C ASN A 408 -19.86 11.43 -5.21
N LEU A 409 -19.41 10.53 -4.32
CA LEU A 409 -18.78 9.27 -4.73
C LEU A 409 -19.73 8.38 -5.56
N ASN A 410 -21.05 8.49 -5.33
CA ASN A 410 -22.06 7.77 -6.12
C ASN A 410 -22.05 8.15 -7.60
N THR A 411 -21.58 9.35 -7.96
CA THR A 411 -21.51 9.79 -9.38
C THR A 411 -20.42 9.09 -10.16
N VAL A 412 -19.42 8.54 -9.46
CA VAL A 412 -18.29 7.82 -10.07
C VAL A 412 -18.34 6.31 -9.80
N ALA A 413 -19.14 5.85 -8.84
CA ALA A 413 -19.26 4.43 -8.50
C ALA A 413 -19.63 3.57 -9.71
N GLY A 414 -18.96 2.43 -9.88
CA GLY A 414 -19.17 1.50 -11.00
C GLY A 414 -18.63 1.94 -12.35
N THR A 415 -17.98 3.11 -12.44
CA THR A 415 -17.33 3.54 -13.67
C THR A 415 -15.92 2.95 -13.78
N SER A 416 -15.38 2.85 -14.99
CA SER A 416 -14.01 2.36 -15.24
C SER A 416 -12.95 3.46 -15.23
N GLY A 417 -13.32 4.68 -14.85
CA GLY A 417 -12.41 5.83 -14.87
C GLY A 417 -11.42 5.86 -13.69
N THR A 418 -10.33 6.57 -13.89
CA THR A 418 -9.42 6.99 -12.80
C THR A 418 -9.78 8.41 -12.42
N TYR A 419 -9.92 8.66 -11.13
CA TYR A 419 -10.32 9.94 -10.56
C TYR A 419 -9.20 10.50 -9.70
N ASN A 420 -9.19 11.82 -9.53
CA ASN A 420 -8.28 12.49 -8.61
C ASN A 420 -9.05 12.93 -7.36
N PHE A 421 -8.56 12.53 -6.21
CA PHE A 421 -8.96 13.08 -4.92
C PHE A 421 -7.98 14.18 -4.53
N ILE A 422 -8.49 15.25 -3.95
CA ILE A 422 -7.69 16.35 -3.44
C ILE A 422 -8.13 16.69 -2.01
N VAL A 423 -7.18 16.99 -1.16
CA VAL A 423 -7.40 17.52 0.18
C VAL A 423 -6.43 18.66 0.44
N THR A 424 -6.94 19.73 1.08
CA THR A 424 -6.17 20.95 1.39
C THR A 424 -6.47 21.38 2.81
N ILE A 425 -5.44 21.71 3.60
CA ILE A 425 -5.55 22.38 4.89
C ILE A 425 -5.94 23.84 4.62
N MET A 426 -7.00 24.30 5.26
CA MET A 426 -7.52 25.67 5.14
C MET A 426 -7.20 26.52 6.36
N GLY A 427 -6.81 25.90 7.45
CA GLY A 427 -6.40 26.57 8.67
C GLY A 427 -6.17 25.59 9.82
N VAL A 428 -5.32 26.01 10.74
CA VAL A 428 -4.86 25.29 11.92
C VAL A 428 -5.15 26.15 13.15
N ASN A 429 -5.84 25.59 14.17
CA ASN A 429 -6.27 26.34 15.35
C ASN A 429 -7.04 27.63 15.01
N GLY A 430 -7.79 27.62 13.89
CA GLY A 430 -8.60 28.75 13.42
C GLY A 430 -7.85 29.89 12.73
N VAL A 431 -6.55 29.72 12.43
CA VAL A 431 -5.73 30.69 11.70
C VAL A 431 -4.98 29.99 10.55
N ALA A 432 -4.37 30.77 9.64
CA ALA A 432 -3.45 30.22 8.65
C ALA A 432 -2.19 29.69 9.35
N ASP A 433 -1.61 28.62 8.82
CA ASP A 433 -0.38 28.06 9.34
C ASP A 433 0.90 28.63 8.68
N ALA A 434 2.05 28.08 9.01
CA ALA A 434 3.33 28.69 8.64
C ALA A 434 3.86 28.24 7.27
N ASP A 435 3.45 27.07 6.76
CA ASP A 435 4.00 26.48 5.52
C ASP A 435 2.91 25.91 4.61
N HIS A 436 2.46 26.73 3.66
CA HIS A 436 1.42 26.31 2.70
C HIS A 436 1.90 25.29 1.64
N THR A 437 3.18 24.93 1.61
CA THR A 437 3.71 23.95 0.63
C THR A 437 3.38 22.51 0.98
N ASN A 438 2.95 22.23 2.23
CA ASN A 438 2.54 20.94 2.75
C ASN A 438 1.01 20.81 2.96
N ASP A 439 0.24 21.88 2.67
CA ASP A 439 -1.20 21.95 2.89
C ASP A 439 -2.00 21.09 1.93
N THR A 440 -1.52 20.85 0.72
CA THR A 440 -2.31 20.20 -0.33
C THR A 440 -1.68 18.90 -0.79
N MET A 441 -2.47 17.83 -0.78
CA MET A 441 -2.09 16.56 -1.36
C MET A 441 -3.16 16.05 -2.34
N ARG A 442 -2.72 15.25 -3.32
CA ARG A 442 -3.57 14.62 -4.33
C ARG A 442 -3.25 13.15 -4.44
N SER A 443 -4.29 12.35 -4.66
CA SER A 443 -4.18 10.93 -5.00
C SER A 443 -5.02 10.59 -6.22
N GLN A 444 -4.61 9.56 -6.93
CA GLN A 444 -5.45 8.93 -7.95
C GLN A 444 -6.14 7.72 -7.34
N PHE A 445 -7.38 7.44 -7.77
CA PHE A 445 -8.11 6.27 -7.33
C PHE A 445 -9.04 5.74 -8.42
N ILE A 446 -9.44 4.48 -8.30
CA ILE A 446 -10.48 3.86 -9.11
C ILE A 446 -11.77 3.78 -8.30
N ALA A 447 -12.90 3.89 -8.99
CA ALA A 447 -14.20 3.84 -8.35
C ALA A 447 -14.49 2.46 -7.74
N ALA A 448 -15.22 2.45 -6.63
CA ALA A 448 -15.70 1.23 -6.03
C ALA A 448 -16.75 0.52 -6.92
N PRO A 449 -16.87 -0.81 -6.84
CA PRO A 449 -17.84 -1.56 -7.60
C PRO A 449 -19.28 -1.23 -7.18
N VAL A 450 -20.21 -1.42 -8.12
CA VAL A 450 -21.65 -1.29 -7.87
C VAL A 450 -22.26 -2.67 -7.76
N PHE A 451 -23.07 -2.86 -6.69
CA PHE A 451 -23.82 -4.08 -6.48
C PHE A 451 -25.32 -3.85 -6.66
N PRO A 452 -26.08 -4.88 -7.09
CA PRO A 452 -27.51 -4.82 -7.12
C PRO A 452 -28.09 -4.76 -5.69
N PRO A 453 -29.36 -4.31 -5.51
CA PRO A 453 -30.01 -4.27 -4.22
C PRO A 453 -30.09 -5.62 -3.50
N SER A 454 -30.09 -6.73 -4.26
CA SER A 454 -30.15 -8.07 -3.69
C SER A 454 -29.06 -8.97 -4.27
N PHE A 455 -28.33 -9.63 -3.39
CA PHE A 455 -27.21 -10.51 -3.73
C PHE A 455 -27.04 -11.62 -2.67
N ARG A 456 -26.12 -12.55 -2.92
CA ARG A 456 -25.78 -13.64 -1.99
C ARG A 456 -24.34 -13.55 -1.54
N ILE A 457 -24.12 -13.76 -0.25
CA ILE A 457 -22.81 -14.03 0.33
C ILE A 457 -22.74 -15.54 0.60
N LEU A 458 -21.86 -16.23 -0.11
CA LEU A 458 -21.54 -17.64 0.09
C LEU A 458 -20.26 -17.68 0.92
N PHE A 459 -20.36 -18.25 2.12
CA PHE A 459 -19.27 -18.31 3.06
C PHE A 459 -19.07 -19.73 3.56
N ARG A 460 -17.87 -20.25 3.43
CA ARG A 460 -17.46 -21.51 4.03
C ARG A 460 -16.28 -21.28 4.95
N THR A 461 -16.38 -21.74 6.16
CA THR A 461 -15.27 -21.73 7.11
C THR A 461 -14.27 -22.84 6.81
N SER A 462 -12.99 -22.60 7.12
CA SER A 462 -11.97 -23.64 7.16
C SER A 462 -12.17 -24.54 8.39
N ASN A 463 -11.34 -25.57 8.54
CA ASN A 463 -11.30 -26.37 9.77
C ASN A 463 -10.29 -25.84 10.80
N VAL A 464 -9.80 -24.63 10.65
CA VAL A 464 -8.97 -23.96 11.64
C VAL A 464 -9.87 -23.27 12.68
N ASN A 465 -9.65 -23.59 13.94
CA ASN A 465 -10.46 -23.05 15.04
C ASN A 465 -9.88 -21.75 15.62
N ALA A 466 -10.74 -20.94 16.21
CA ALA A 466 -10.34 -19.76 16.95
C ALA A 466 -9.54 -20.10 18.22
N TYR A 467 -8.64 -19.22 18.64
CA TYR A 467 -7.82 -19.37 19.84
C TYR A 467 -8.65 -19.72 21.10
N SER A 468 -9.81 -19.11 21.23
CA SER A 468 -10.70 -19.27 22.39
C SER A 468 -11.65 -20.47 22.30
N SER A 469 -11.59 -21.29 21.25
CA SER A 469 -12.56 -22.36 21.00
C SER A 469 -11.96 -23.50 20.18
N THR A 470 -12.31 -24.73 20.51
CA THR A 470 -11.97 -25.93 19.72
C THR A 470 -13.02 -26.30 18.68
N THR A 471 -14.16 -25.61 18.64
CA THR A 471 -15.31 -25.94 17.80
C THR A 471 -15.76 -24.82 16.88
N LEU A 472 -15.34 -23.57 17.14
CA LEU A 472 -15.69 -22.42 16.34
C LEU A 472 -14.53 -22.04 15.41
N ALA A 473 -14.86 -21.70 14.18
CA ALA A 473 -13.91 -21.22 13.19
C ALA A 473 -13.36 -19.84 13.57
N GLN A 474 -12.10 -19.58 13.22
CA GLN A 474 -11.45 -18.30 13.47
C GLN A 474 -11.99 -17.16 12.62
N THR A 475 -12.61 -17.47 11.47
CA THR A 475 -13.04 -16.46 10.50
C THR A 475 -14.51 -16.09 10.65
N SER A 476 -14.80 -14.80 10.47
CA SER A 476 -16.12 -14.19 10.51
C SER A 476 -16.23 -13.07 9.49
N TRP A 477 -17.45 -12.58 9.22
CA TRP A 477 -17.63 -11.39 8.40
C TRP A 477 -18.73 -10.48 8.95
N VAL A 478 -18.62 -9.19 8.62
CA VAL A 478 -19.57 -8.15 8.97
C VAL A 478 -19.85 -7.28 7.75
N LEU A 479 -21.11 -6.95 7.54
CA LEU A 479 -21.57 -6.00 6.53
C LEU A 479 -21.98 -4.70 7.22
N TYR A 480 -21.32 -3.61 6.89
CA TYR A 480 -21.59 -2.28 7.44
C TYR A 480 -22.29 -1.38 6.44
N ASP A 481 -23.23 -0.58 6.93
CA ASP A 481 -23.70 0.62 6.26
C ASP A 481 -22.69 1.75 6.56
N LYS A 482 -22.03 2.25 5.54
CA LYS A 482 -20.96 3.26 5.69
C LYS A 482 -21.48 4.69 5.81
N SER A 483 -22.80 4.92 5.66
CA SER A 483 -23.39 6.24 5.92
C SER A 483 -23.42 6.59 7.42
N ASN A 484 -23.47 5.58 8.27
CA ASN A 484 -23.60 5.71 9.73
C ASN A 484 -22.75 4.70 10.53
N ASN A 485 -21.96 3.88 9.86
CA ASN A 485 -21.13 2.82 10.43
C ASN A 485 -21.90 1.77 11.24
N THR A 486 -23.17 1.51 10.90
CA THR A 486 -23.98 0.49 11.59
C THR A 486 -23.82 -0.88 10.94
N ILE A 487 -23.91 -1.92 11.77
CA ILE A 487 -23.91 -3.31 11.29
C ILE A 487 -25.28 -3.61 10.68
N VAL A 488 -25.29 -3.93 9.39
CA VAL A 488 -26.49 -4.37 8.68
C VAL A 488 -26.69 -5.87 8.83
N ARG A 489 -25.61 -6.63 8.73
CA ARG A 489 -25.60 -8.09 8.86
C ARG A 489 -24.23 -8.56 9.26
N GLN A 490 -24.18 -9.66 9.99
CA GLN A 490 -22.91 -10.32 10.34
C GLN A 490 -23.09 -11.83 10.46
N ARG A 491 -21.98 -12.52 10.37
CA ARG A 491 -21.88 -13.94 10.68
C ARG A 491 -20.61 -14.17 11.50
N SER A 492 -20.82 -14.57 12.73
CA SER A 492 -19.77 -14.88 13.71
C SER A 492 -20.11 -16.19 14.42
N ASN A 493 -19.18 -16.71 15.21
CA ASN A 493 -19.33 -17.99 15.93
C ASN A 493 -19.68 -19.16 15.00
N CYS A 494 -19.05 -19.21 13.84
CA CYS A 494 -19.31 -20.20 12.82
C CYS A 494 -18.70 -21.57 13.21
N ALA A 495 -19.41 -22.64 12.91
CA ALA A 495 -18.87 -23.99 13.05
C ALA A 495 -17.76 -24.22 12.01
N LEU A 496 -16.82 -25.12 12.33
CA LEU A 496 -15.74 -25.52 11.43
C LEU A 496 -16.27 -26.18 10.15
N SER A 497 -15.57 -26.00 9.04
CA SER A 497 -15.83 -26.67 7.74
C SER A 497 -17.28 -26.55 7.26
N THR A 498 -17.99 -25.47 7.61
CA THR A 498 -19.43 -25.33 7.38
C THR A 498 -19.74 -24.32 6.29
N ASN A 499 -20.69 -24.68 5.41
CA ASN A 499 -21.18 -23.78 4.36
C ASN A 499 -22.34 -22.94 4.87
N TYR A 500 -22.29 -21.65 4.59
CA TYR A 500 -23.34 -20.68 4.87
C TYR A 500 -23.73 -19.95 3.58
N THR A 501 -25.01 -19.65 3.45
CA THR A 501 -25.54 -18.81 2.35
C THR A 501 -26.42 -17.74 2.94
N ASP A 502 -26.02 -16.51 2.77
CA ASP A 502 -26.77 -15.35 3.21
C ASP A 502 -27.28 -14.55 2.02
N THR A 503 -28.61 -14.46 1.88
CA THR A 503 -29.22 -13.51 0.94
C THR A 503 -29.33 -12.16 1.63
N VAL A 504 -28.81 -11.13 0.99
CA VAL A 504 -28.78 -9.76 1.48
C VAL A 504 -29.63 -8.91 0.54
N SER A 505 -30.46 -8.03 1.13
CA SER A 505 -31.21 -7.00 0.40
C SER A 505 -30.97 -5.65 1.08
N LEU A 506 -30.46 -4.69 0.31
CA LEU A 506 -30.00 -3.40 0.80
C LEU A 506 -30.67 -2.27 0.01
N PRO A 507 -31.00 -1.16 0.65
CA PRO A 507 -31.35 0.07 -0.06
C PRO A 507 -30.14 0.65 -0.80
N THR A 508 -30.37 1.61 -1.67
CA THR A 508 -29.30 2.41 -2.30
C THR A 508 -28.47 3.07 -1.22
N GLY A 509 -27.13 2.91 -1.30
CA GLY A 509 -26.21 3.42 -0.29
C GLY A 509 -24.81 2.84 -0.39
N TYR A 510 -23.98 3.21 0.56
CA TYR A 510 -22.57 2.83 0.68
C TYR A 510 -22.40 1.72 1.72
N TYR A 511 -21.72 0.66 1.34
CA TYR A 511 -21.55 -0.51 2.18
C TYR A 511 -20.11 -1.02 2.16
N GLN A 512 -19.72 -1.70 3.24
CA GLN A 512 -18.45 -2.39 3.35
C GLN A 512 -18.69 -3.81 3.85
N LEU A 513 -18.18 -4.79 3.11
CA LEU A 513 -18.02 -6.15 3.58
C LEU A 513 -16.64 -6.29 4.21
N ALA A 514 -16.58 -6.60 5.49
CA ALA A 514 -15.35 -6.83 6.22
C ALA A 514 -15.27 -8.29 6.66
N LEU A 515 -14.14 -8.94 6.38
CA LEU A 515 -13.78 -10.25 6.89
C LEU A 515 -12.75 -10.08 8.00
N TYR A 516 -12.93 -10.87 9.04
CA TYR A 516 -12.04 -10.90 10.20
C TYR A 516 -11.56 -12.32 10.45
N ASP A 517 -10.31 -12.41 10.81
CA ASP A 517 -9.70 -13.59 11.35
C ASP A 517 -9.34 -13.32 12.82
N SER A 518 -9.76 -14.21 13.71
CA SER A 518 -9.29 -14.22 15.10
C SER A 518 -8.15 -15.22 15.22
N ALA A 519 -7.02 -14.82 15.77
CA ALA A 519 -5.82 -15.66 15.85
C ALA A 519 -6.10 -17.10 16.27
N TYR A 520 -5.33 -18.04 15.70
CA TYR A 520 -5.25 -19.41 16.16
C TYR A 520 -4.49 -19.52 17.49
N SER A 521 -4.39 -20.73 18.06
CA SER A 521 -3.72 -20.97 19.37
C SER A 521 -2.22 -20.60 19.40
N ASP A 522 -1.59 -20.46 18.26
CA ASP A 522 -0.20 -20.01 18.09
C ASP A 522 -0.06 -18.49 17.87
N GLY A 523 -1.16 -17.74 17.91
CA GLY A 523 -1.19 -16.31 17.71
C GLY A 523 -1.29 -15.86 16.24
N ASN A 524 -1.31 -16.78 15.28
CA ASN A 524 -1.29 -16.46 13.85
C ASN A 524 -2.69 -16.45 13.22
N TYR A 525 -2.81 -15.74 12.09
CA TYR A 525 -4.05 -15.45 11.37
C TYR A 525 -4.02 -16.12 10.00
N TYR A 526 -4.67 -17.26 9.85
CA TYR A 526 -4.55 -18.10 8.65
C TYR A 526 -5.56 -17.79 7.54
N GLY A 527 -6.46 -16.82 7.75
CA GLY A 527 -7.52 -16.51 6.80
C GLY A 527 -8.45 -17.69 6.53
N LEU A 528 -8.94 -17.80 5.32
CA LEU A 528 -9.80 -18.90 4.90
C LEU A 528 -9.05 -20.03 4.18
N ASN A 529 -7.89 -19.74 3.61
CA ASN A 529 -7.18 -20.71 2.76
C ASN A 529 -5.69 -20.39 2.65
N TRP A 530 -4.97 -20.36 3.78
CA TRP A 530 -3.51 -20.23 3.70
C TRP A 530 -2.90 -21.48 3.08
N TRP A 531 -2.13 -21.30 2.02
CA TRP A 531 -1.58 -22.38 1.21
C TRP A 531 -0.71 -23.38 2.00
N ALA A 532 0.02 -22.92 3.02
CA ALA A 532 0.92 -23.78 3.81
C ALA A 532 0.19 -24.75 4.72
N LEU A 533 -1.10 -24.56 4.97
CA LEU A 533 -1.94 -25.54 5.67
C LEU A 533 -2.41 -26.65 4.74
N ALA A 534 -2.21 -26.54 3.42
CA ALA A 534 -2.62 -27.55 2.45
C ALA A 534 -1.88 -28.88 2.71
N GLY A 535 -2.56 -29.81 3.36
CA GLY A 535 -2.04 -31.12 3.75
C GLY A 535 -3.14 -32.07 4.19
N ALA A 536 -2.74 -33.27 4.67
CA ALA A 536 -3.71 -34.28 5.14
C ALA A 536 -4.56 -33.71 6.29
N GLY A 537 -5.86 -33.59 6.06
CA GLY A 537 -6.84 -33.14 7.05
C GLY A 537 -7.20 -31.66 6.98
N TYR A 538 -6.52 -30.84 6.18
CA TYR A 538 -6.94 -29.45 5.99
C TYR A 538 -8.17 -29.35 5.10
N SER A 539 -9.15 -28.56 5.51
CA SER A 539 -10.35 -28.23 4.76
C SER A 539 -10.45 -26.72 4.59
N PRO A 540 -10.12 -26.17 3.40
CA PRO A 540 -10.12 -24.75 3.17
C PRO A 540 -11.51 -24.13 3.21
N GLY A 541 -11.58 -22.88 3.62
CA GLY A 541 -12.75 -22.04 3.51
C GLY A 541 -12.74 -21.19 2.23
N TYR A 542 -13.85 -20.47 2.01
CA TYR A 542 -13.95 -19.45 0.97
C TYR A 542 -15.04 -18.43 1.30
N ILE A 543 -14.96 -17.26 0.67
CA ILE A 543 -16.06 -16.32 0.58
C ILE A 543 -16.26 -15.88 -0.87
N GLN A 544 -17.50 -15.73 -1.29
CA GLN A 544 -17.90 -15.27 -2.61
C GLN A 544 -19.12 -14.37 -2.48
N VAL A 545 -19.15 -13.29 -3.22
CA VAL A 545 -20.34 -12.44 -3.35
C VAL A 545 -20.87 -12.59 -4.77
N ARG A 546 -22.13 -12.98 -4.90
CA ARG A 546 -22.75 -13.32 -6.18
C ARG A 546 -24.11 -12.67 -6.36
N HIS A 547 -24.44 -12.37 -7.60
CA HIS A 547 -25.83 -12.10 -8.01
C HIS A 547 -26.74 -13.25 -7.61
N LEU A 548 -28.04 -12.98 -7.45
CA LEU A 548 -29.04 -14.02 -7.25
C LEU A 548 -29.04 -15.04 -8.40
N THR A 549 -28.68 -14.63 -9.60
CA THR A 549 -28.49 -15.47 -10.80
C THR A 549 -27.22 -16.31 -10.81
N GLY A 550 -26.31 -16.10 -9.84
CA GLY A 550 -25.08 -16.88 -9.69
C GLY A 550 -23.81 -16.23 -10.22
N THR A 551 -23.88 -15.12 -10.98
CA THR A 551 -22.71 -14.39 -11.47
C THR A 551 -21.91 -13.78 -10.30
N SER A 552 -20.58 -13.85 -10.34
CA SER A 552 -19.70 -13.24 -9.34
C SER A 552 -19.79 -11.71 -9.38
N LEU A 553 -19.93 -11.09 -8.22
CA LEU A 553 -19.91 -9.62 -8.04
C LEU A 553 -18.53 -9.12 -7.64
N ILE A 554 -17.84 -9.85 -6.76
CA ILE A 554 -16.46 -9.59 -6.41
C ILE A 554 -15.65 -10.88 -6.39
N THR A 555 -14.40 -10.75 -6.70
CA THR A 555 -13.37 -11.75 -6.47
C THR A 555 -12.62 -11.35 -5.22
N MET A 556 -12.43 -12.29 -4.31
CA MET A 556 -11.72 -12.02 -3.06
C MET A 556 -10.32 -11.45 -3.32
N ASN A 557 -9.87 -10.63 -2.40
CA ASN A 557 -8.61 -9.90 -2.45
C ASN A 557 -8.53 -8.85 -3.56
N GLY A 558 -9.64 -8.53 -4.22
CA GLY A 558 -9.63 -7.64 -5.40
C GLY A 558 -8.83 -8.18 -6.59
N TYR A 559 -8.38 -9.45 -6.54
CA TYR A 559 -7.60 -10.15 -7.55
C TYR A 559 -8.20 -11.52 -7.86
N ASN A 560 -7.99 -11.98 -9.07
CA ASN A 560 -8.49 -13.26 -9.54
C ASN A 560 -7.48 -14.38 -9.24
N TYR A 561 -7.25 -14.65 -7.96
CA TYR A 561 -6.33 -15.71 -7.55
C TYR A 561 -6.96 -17.09 -7.72
N THR A 562 -6.17 -18.02 -8.20
CA THR A 562 -6.57 -19.41 -8.41
C THR A 562 -5.67 -20.34 -7.59
N GLY A 563 -6.12 -21.60 -7.43
CA GLY A 563 -5.34 -22.60 -6.72
C GLY A 563 -5.21 -22.32 -5.21
N SER A 564 -4.05 -22.62 -4.66
CA SER A 564 -3.76 -22.57 -3.23
C SER A 564 -3.83 -21.17 -2.62
N TYR A 565 -3.74 -20.12 -3.45
CA TYR A 565 -3.73 -18.73 -2.99
C TYR A 565 -5.10 -18.07 -2.98
N ASN A 566 -6.14 -18.78 -3.43
CA ASN A 566 -7.49 -18.24 -3.41
C ASN A 566 -8.00 -18.10 -1.97
N ASN A 567 -8.50 -16.93 -1.59
CA ASN A 567 -8.93 -16.58 -0.23
C ASN A 567 -7.80 -16.60 0.85
N ASP A 568 -6.55 -16.46 0.44
CA ASP A 568 -5.41 -16.25 1.32
C ASP A 568 -5.21 -14.74 1.52
N PHE A 569 -5.75 -14.19 2.62
CA PHE A 569 -5.77 -12.75 2.91
C PHE A 569 -5.18 -12.40 4.30
N GLY A 570 -4.74 -13.39 5.07
CA GLY A 570 -4.17 -13.17 6.41
C GLY A 570 -5.21 -12.74 7.44
N GLN A 571 -4.95 -11.65 8.16
CA GLN A 571 -5.71 -11.24 9.35
C GLN A 571 -7.09 -10.63 9.03
N GLY A 572 -7.27 -10.04 7.85
CA GLY A 572 -8.54 -9.42 7.49
C GLY A 572 -8.56 -8.90 6.06
N PHE A 573 -9.76 -8.59 5.60
CA PHE A 573 -10.01 -8.05 4.28
C PHE A 573 -11.26 -7.20 4.31
N THR A 574 -11.24 -6.05 3.64
CA THR A 574 -12.40 -5.18 3.46
C THR A 574 -12.66 -4.91 1.99
N GLN A 575 -13.92 -4.83 1.62
CA GLN A 575 -14.35 -4.46 0.29
C GLN A 575 -15.50 -3.46 0.38
N ASP A 576 -15.24 -2.24 -0.04
CA ASP A 576 -16.25 -1.21 -0.19
C ASP A 576 -17.00 -1.37 -1.51
N PHE A 577 -18.31 -1.10 -1.51
CA PHE A 577 -19.15 -1.12 -2.69
C PHE A 577 -20.35 -0.18 -2.53
N TYR A 578 -20.90 0.26 -3.66
CA TYR A 578 -22.11 1.07 -3.72
C TYR A 578 -23.28 0.21 -4.18
N VAL A 579 -24.40 0.27 -3.48
CA VAL A 579 -25.64 -0.37 -3.90
C VAL A 579 -26.53 0.66 -4.56
N THR A 580 -27.00 0.36 -5.74
CA THR A 580 -28.04 1.13 -6.40
C THR A 580 -28.97 0.19 -7.14
N ASP A 581 -30.20 0.61 -7.35
CA ASP A 581 -31.06 -0.01 -8.34
C ASP A 581 -30.38 0.19 -9.70
N VAL A 582 -29.55 -0.78 -10.05
CA VAL A 582 -29.09 -0.90 -11.42
C VAL A 582 -30.35 -1.28 -12.20
N SER A 583 -31.16 -0.29 -12.59
CA SER A 583 -31.96 -0.49 -13.79
C SER A 583 -30.95 -1.01 -14.80
N LEU A 584 -31.21 -2.16 -15.43
CA LEU A 584 -30.32 -2.82 -16.37
C LEU A 584 -29.93 -1.87 -17.54
N GLY A 585 -29.18 -0.82 -17.20
CA GLY A 585 -28.37 -0.05 -18.11
C GLY A 585 -27.09 -0.88 -18.28
N ILE A 586 -26.97 -1.59 -19.36
CA ILE A 586 -25.68 -2.10 -19.82
C ILE A 586 -24.78 -0.88 -19.83
N SER A 587 -23.76 -0.85 -18.98
CA SER A 587 -22.73 0.17 -19.08
C SER A 587 -22.11 0.00 -20.46
N ASN A 588 -22.44 0.90 -21.36
CA ASN A 588 -21.71 1.02 -22.61
C ASN A 588 -20.27 1.30 -22.25
N ALA A 589 -19.36 0.39 -22.61
CA ALA A 589 -18.06 0.82 -23.07
C ALA A 589 -18.33 1.62 -24.37
N ALA A 590 -18.90 2.80 -24.21
CA ALA A 590 -19.14 3.70 -25.32
C ALA A 590 -17.77 4.18 -25.76
N GLU A 591 -17.42 3.91 -26.99
CA GLU A 591 -16.71 4.94 -27.74
C GLU A 591 -17.54 6.20 -27.50
N SER A 592 -16.99 7.19 -26.84
CA SER A 592 -17.70 8.31 -26.21
C SER A 592 -18.45 9.25 -27.14
N ASN A 593 -18.72 8.85 -28.39
CA ASN A 593 -19.32 9.68 -29.45
C ASN A 593 -20.37 8.95 -30.31
N VAL A 594 -20.68 7.67 -30.09
CA VAL A 594 -21.68 6.97 -30.93
C VAL A 594 -23.04 7.03 -30.24
N SER A 595 -24.05 7.62 -30.91
CA SER A 595 -25.43 7.57 -30.45
C SER A 595 -26.32 6.82 -31.44
N VAL A 596 -27.36 6.15 -30.95
CA VAL A 596 -28.37 5.45 -31.73
C VAL A 596 -29.73 5.98 -31.31
N GLU A 597 -30.49 6.43 -32.27
CA GLU A 597 -31.87 6.89 -32.11
C GLU A 597 -32.84 6.00 -32.89
N ALA A 598 -34.02 5.75 -32.35
CA ALA A 598 -35.04 4.92 -32.99
C ALA A 598 -36.39 5.64 -33.00
N TYR A 599 -36.96 5.84 -34.18
CA TYR A 599 -38.24 6.53 -34.32
C TYR A 599 -39.07 5.99 -35.51
N PRO A 600 -40.43 6.06 -35.42
CA PRO A 600 -41.18 6.46 -34.23
C PRO A 600 -40.99 5.46 -33.10
N ASN A 601 -41.01 5.96 -31.86
CA ASN A 601 -40.98 5.13 -30.66
C ASN A 601 -42.03 5.67 -29.69
N PRO A 602 -43.19 5.02 -29.55
CA PRO A 602 -43.54 3.64 -29.97
C PRO A 602 -43.64 3.44 -31.48
N ALA A 603 -43.19 2.24 -31.94
CA ALA A 603 -43.26 1.81 -33.30
C ALA A 603 -44.44 0.82 -33.54
N GLN A 604 -45.00 0.79 -34.73
CA GLN A 604 -46.10 -0.12 -35.10
C GLN A 604 -45.71 -1.16 -36.13
N GLY A 605 -45.09 -0.76 -37.26
CA GLY A 605 -44.74 -1.67 -38.33
C GLY A 605 -43.29 -1.53 -38.78
N VAL A 606 -42.76 -0.32 -38.69
CA VAL A 606 -41.39 0.01 -39.13
C VAL A 606 -40.79 0.99 -38.12
N VAL A 607 -39.51 0.86 -37.86
CA VAL A 607 -38.70 1.79 -37.06
C VAL A 607 -37.51 2.27 -37.88
N ASN A 608 -37.28 3.57 -37.92
CA ASN A 608 -36.06 4.17 -38.46
C ASN A 608 -35.02 4.23 -37.37
N VAL A 609 -33.79 3.94 -37.69
CA VAL A 609 -32.65 3.93 -36.77
C VAL A 609 -31.57 4.85 -37.30
N ASP A 610 -31.22 5.87 -36.53
CA ASP A 610 -30.15 6.80 -36.86
C ASP A 610 -28.94 6.53 -35.94
N ILE A 611 -27.76 6.39 -36.57
CA ILE A 611 -26.48 6.19 -35.91
C ILE A 611 -25.63 7.42 -36.17
N SER A 612 -25.21 8.10 -35.12
CA SER A 612 -24.34 9.27 -35.23
C SER A 612 -23.05 9.09 -34.44
N GLY A 613 -22.04 9.93 -34.71
CA GLY A 613 -20.73 9.87 -34.05
C GLY A 613 -19.71 8.95 -34.71
N LEU A 614 -20.04 8.26 -35.82
CA LEU A 614 -19.11 7.44 -36.61
C LEU A 614 -18.87 8.08 -37.98
N GLN A 615 -17.61 8.08 -38.43
CA GLN A 615 -17.26 8.50 -39.83
C GLN A 615 -17.66 7.46 -40.84
N ASN A 616 -17.75 6.19 -40.45
CA ASN A 616 -18.14 5.09 -41.31
C ASN A 616 -18.93 4.07 -40.49
N VAL A 617 -20.22 3.88 -40.84
CA VAL A 617 -21.08 2.94 -40.12
C VAL A 617 -20.91 1.56 -40.77
N GLN A 618 -20.32 0.63 -40.03
CA GLN A 618 -20.20 -0.78 -40.39
C GLN A 618 -20.53 -1.65 -39.20
N GLY A 619 -21.68 -2.30 -39.22
CA GLY A 619 -22.12 -3.07 -38.08
C GLY A 619 -23.36 -3.91 -38.39
N ARG A 620 -24.08 -4.24 -37.32
CA ARG A 620 -25.41 -4.85 -37.38
C ARG A 620 -26.30 -4.27 -36.29
N ILE A 621 -27.57 -4.25 -36.57
CA ILE A 621 -28.61 -3.91 -35.58
C ILE A 621 -29.30 -5.20 -35.18
N GLU A 622 -29.43 -5.40 -33.88
CA GLU A 622 -30.19 -6.50 -33.27
C GLU A 622 -31.34 -5.93 -32.43
N ILE A 623 -32.54 -6.53 -32.57
CA ILE A 623 -33.65 -6.26 -31.63
C ILE A 623 -33.78 -7.46 -30.72
N MET A 624 -33.69 -7.21 -29.41
CA MET A 624 -33.69 -8.23 -28.37
C MET A 624 -34.90 -8.05 -27.43
N ASP A 625 -35.38 -9.16 -26.93
CA ASP A 625 -36.34 -9.12 -25.82
C ASP A 625 -35.62 -8.78 -24.49
N MET A 626 -36.40 -8.53 -23.43
CA MET A 626 -35.85 -8.15 -22.11
C MET A 626 -35.08 -9.30 -21.43
N ALA A 627 -35.07 -10.50 -21.99
CA ALA A 627 -34.25 -11.63 -21.57
C ALA A 627 -32.91 -11.69 -22.32
N GLY A 628 -32.65 -10.75 -23.26
CA GLY A 628 -31.44 -10.68 -24.07
C GLY A 628 -31.43 -11.62 -25.29
N ARG A 629 -32.55 -12.22 -25.62
CA ARG A 629 -32.66 -13.08 -26.80
C ARG A 629 -32.88 -12.23 -28.03
N ALA A 630 -32.01 -12.33 -29.04
CA ALA A 630 -32.17 -11.66 -30.32
C ALA A 630 -33.37 -12.20 -31.08
N LEU A 631 -34.29 -11.33 -31.47
CA LEU A 631 -35.53 -11.64 -32.23
C LEU A 631 -35.39 -11.21 -33.69
N CYS A 632 -34.62 -10.17 -33.97
CA CYS A 632 -34.35 -9.65 -35.30
C CYS A 632 -32.89 -9.23 -35.39
N SER A 633 -32.22 -9.48 -36.52
CA SER A 633 -30.87 -9.00 -36.77
C SER A 633 -30.78 -8.54 -38.23
N ALA A 634 -30.24 -7.35 -38.46
CA ALA A 634 -30.05 -6.75 -39.79
C ALA A 634 -28.63 -6.15 -39.89
N PRO A 635 -27.92 -6.34 -41.02
CA PRO A 635 -26.68 -5.62 -41.29
C PRO A 635 -26.95 -4.11 -41.37
N CYS A 636 -26.00 -3.32 -40.86
CA CYS A 636 -26.09 -1.87 -40.81
C CYS A 636 -24.81 -1.27 -41.40
N ASN A 637 -24.93 -0.71 -42.62
CA ASN A 637 -23.82 -0.12 -43.35
C ASN A 637 -24.00 1.37 -43.63
N ASP A 638 -25.15 1.93 -43.22
CA ASP A 638 -25.50 3.34 -43.37
C ASP A 638 -25.90 3.95 -42.03
N ALA A 639 -25.68 5.25 -41.90
CA ALA A 639 -26.03 6.01 -40.70
C ALA A 639 -27.56 6.08 -40.46
N HIS A 640 -28.34 5.83 -41.48
CA HIS A 640 -29.80 5.81 -41.43
C HIS A 640 -30.32 4.48 -41.99
N GLN A 641 -31.02 3.71 -41.15
CA GLN A 641 -31.52 2.39 -41.48
C GLN A 641 -32.98 2.22 -41.07
N GLN A 642 -33.77 1.54 -41.92
CA GLN A 642 -35.16 1.21 -41.65
C GLN A 642 -35.28 -0.29 -41.33
N ILE A 643 -35.95 -0.61 -40.21
CA ILE A 643 -36.14 -2.01 -39.76
C ILE A 643 -37.64 -2.30 -39.67
N ASN A 644 -38.05 -3.41 -40.29
CA ASN A 644 -39.41 -3.91 -40.13
C ASN A 644 -39.59 -4.59 -38.78
N VAL A 645 -40.56 -4.13 -38.01
CA VAL A 645 -40.93 -4.63 -36.68
C VAL A 645 -42.39 -5.11 -36.61
N ALA A 646 -43.01 -5.29 -37.80
CA ALA A 646 -44.42 -5.67 -37.92
C ALA A 646 -44.71 -7.05 -37.27
N ASP A 647 -43.74 -7.92 -37.17
CA ASP A 647 -43.90 -9.27 -36.59
C ASP A 647 -43.68 -9.30 -35.08
N LEU A 648 -43.17 -8.21 -34.46
CA LEU A 648 -42.96 -8.13 -33.03
C LEU A 648 -44.29 -7.85 -32.31
N THR A 649 -44.52 -8.48 -31.20
CA THR A 649 -45.71 -8.27 -30.34
C THR A 649 -45.59 -6.94 -29.56
N ASN A 650 -46.74 -6.42 -29.09
CA ASN A 650 -46.70 -5.25 -28.21
C ASN A 650 -45.80 -5.52 -26.98
N GLY A 651 -44.85 -4.64 -26.70
CA GLY A 651 -43.90 -4.84 -25.62
C GLY A 651 -42.70 -3.89 -25.66
N VAL A 652 -41.80 -4.09 -24.73
CA VAL A 652 -40.54 -3.37 -24.61
C VAL A 652 -39.42 -4.24 -25.13
N TYR A 653 -38.58 -3.68 -26.00
CA TYR A 653 -37.44 -4.33 -26.63
C TYR A 653 -36.19 -3.45 -26.49
N LEU A 654 -35.03 -4.06 -26.69
CA LEU A 654 -33.76 -3.37 -26.83
C LEU A 654 -33.34 -3.42 -28.32
N LEU A 655 -33.10 -2.27 -28.90
CA LEU A 655 -32.47 -2.14 -30.21
C LEU A 655 -30.99 -1.85 -29.99
N VAL A 656 -30.11 -2.73 -30.45
CA VAL A 656 -28.66 -2.71 -30.20
C VAL A 656 -27.92 -2.61 -31.52
N TYR A 657 -27.13 -1.56 -31.71
CA TYR A 657 -26.15 -1.47 -32.79
C TYR A 657 -24.84 -2.08 -32.34
N ILE A 658 -24.24 -2.94 -33.13
CA ILE A 658 -22.96 -3.61 -32.86
C ILE A 658 -21.99 -3.22 -33.98
N ASN A 659 -20.92 -2.50 -33.62
CA ASN A 659 -19.86 -2.13 -34.54
C ASN A 659 -19.00 -3.35 -34.89
N ASN A 660 -18.87 -3.70 -36.19
CA ASN A 660 -18.11 -4.89 -36.60
C ASN A 660 -16.59 -4.74 -36.43
N ALA A 661 -16.06 -3.52 -36.42
CA ALA A 661 -14.63 -3.27 -36.35
C ALA A 661 -14.13 -3.33 -34.89
N THR A 662 -14.94 -2.81 -33.95
CA THR A 662 -14.54 -2.69 -32.52
C THR A 662 -15.25 -3.68 -31.60
N GLY A 663 -16.37 -4.27 -32.07
CA GLY A 663 -17.25 -5.09 -31.22
C GLY A 663 -18.07 -4.27 -30.22
N SER A 664 -17.94 -2.94 -30.22
CA SER A 664 -18.69 -2.06 -29.34
C SER A 664 -20.19 -2.11 -29.61
N LYS A 665 -21.00 -1.94 -28.57
CA LYS A 665 -22.45 -2.01 -28.62
C LYS A 665 -23.06 -0.72 -28.11
N THR A 666 -23.93 -0.10 -28.89
CA THR A 666 -24.76 1.05 -28.49
C THR A 666 -26.22 0.66 -28.62
N GLN A 667 -27.06 1.06 -27.67
CA GLN A 667 -28.44 0.57 -27.60
C GLN A 667 -29.45 1.68 -27.28
N VAL A 668 -30.69 1.46 -27.68
CA VAL A 668 -31.82 2.29 -27.35
C VAL A 668 -33.04 1.42 -27.00
N LYS A 669 -33.87 1.88 -26.08
CA LYS A 669 -35.15 1.23 -25.76
C LYS A 669 -36.13 1.44 -26.89
N LEU A 670 -36.74 0.35 -27.37
CA LEU A 670 -37.78 0.36 -28.40
C LEU A 670 -39.10 -0.14 -27.82
N LEU A 671 -40.15 0.65 -27.97
CA LEU A 671 -41.50 0.26 -27.57
C LEU A 671 -42.29 -0.08 -28.84
N ILE A 672 -42.89 -1.27 -28.87
CA ILE A 672 -43.84 -1.68 -29.91
C ILE A 672 -45.25 -1.55 -29.37
N ALA A 673 -46.10 -0.76 -30.05
CA ALA A 673 -47.48 -0.54 -29.67
C ALA A 673 -48.31 -0.45 -30.97
N LYS A 674 -48.96 -1.56 -31.30
CA LYS A 674 -49.86 -1.70 -32.49
C LYS A 674 -51.28 -1.38 -32.12
#